data_cb51755ae02515a4589def0aa7856be3
#
_entry.id   cb51755ae02515a4589def0aa7856be3
#
_cell.length_a   1.000
_cell.length_b   1.000
_cell.length_c   1.000
_cell.angle_alpha   90.00
_cell.angle_beta   90.00
_cell.angle_gamma   90.00
#
_symmetry.space_group_name_H-M   'P 1'
#
loop_
_entity.id
_entity.type
_entity.pdbx_description
1 polymer ?
#
loop_
_entity_poly.entity_id
_entity_poly.type
_entity_poly.pdbx_seq_one_letter_code
_entity_poly.pdbx_strand_id
1 'polypeptide(L)'
;MKVPPCEIPGFGKGSLPPSAHEAESFLEEVEDVTRLVDGLRSGKVSAEYVDRVLREKDEETQQKEMREKQAKEEAEKNKYDNLPEEKKTEVREKVVEMMREKERRERARELYAKYQEKLGSRPDAFAARRSTATDYTSWDLWTPSDDEEDPWMKYTPDNPAFKAMEKDIDARHERQVRRRQTAHRAREAGNAAFKAGQFAEALKTFEKGLESDKRSIELHGNAALAALKCGCFAQTIEHCDRACELAEFFLERPDHPTAVKCLLRRAAARDALAHFAEAVADLERAAELDPDDAEITKRLAVARRRREDARAERALKKRLRDAKASTNGGGEGEGVGDGSEEDAFARTVRLERLMRRVGGSGGTSRDDGIVDYDAVAALLAEHEACRVFARGGGGAGIGKLASRLANPPDARVGAGAAKALAAACVSEANCECLALAPDRVLAVVRFASRRAASFAEVAALDASFHAMEVLRECSRHEGPRRAVVAAFARLAAEQEATHEKDNPGAHVRAPRLNPFGALKDQLRIPAAGARDAADPRARDARLRNARCALAVFGNLALDPGARALVKGDCSSVVANAAAERARDVESNVSKREAEETAEARDADAFPHVVGGWIGSPRGDDETTRLAAAAIGNGCADPAWRAACVSGVHGASLSRKLFEALPVRDVANAKTAPAGLGLGLGLGQRQARSDGEGAEAARRESDAETAASVLAALSNVLLEPAARAWVCGHAARVVEKLLSWLLVTSPRVEDDSAEKTDGAAVAARAAATLSRCAREKEVVRALRSARGAGGAFAVARFVAQTARHTLSMEASHPSFAASASALDGGTRALASVASFADVEDSETDDVEATALGVVNAAGSSLAACVCSPKVADSVVGNAALALGDLARHDALLASLETLEPALVPSLLAACRHRKGAAQKNAAIACARLARHAPFMAALKEHHGIELIYSYVKP
;
A
#
# COMPACT_ATOMS: atom_id res chain seq x y z
N MET A 1 -13.07 -74.95 -50.46
CA MET A 1 -11.88 -74.60 -49.74
C MET A 1 -11.48 -73.25 -50.11
N LYS A 2 -11.64 -72.27 -49.19
CA LYS A 2 -11.15 -70.93 -49.39
C LYS A 2 -9.67 -70.91 -48.98
N VAL A 3 -8.84 -70.56 -49.96
CA VAL A 3 -7.42 -70.37 -49.75
C VAL A 3 -7.26 -69.11 -48.92
N PRO A 4 -6.49 -69.08 -47.82
CA PRO A 4 -6.26 -67.86 -47.08
C PRO A 4 -5.37 -66.93 -47.92
N PRO A 5 -5.55 -65.60 -47.85
CA PRO A 5 -4.71 -64.66 -48.59
C PRO A 5 -3.28 -64.75 -48.02
N CYS A 6 -2.30 -65.04 -48.92
CA CYS A 6 -0.88 -64.91 -48.62
C CYS A 6 -0.55 -63.48 -48.26
N GLU A 7 -0.09 -63.22 -47.04
CA GLU A 7 0.52 -61.94 -46.68
C GLU A 7 1.89 -61.87 -47.37
N ILE A 8 1.99 -60.96 -48.33
CA ILE A 8 3.27 -60.63 -48.98
C ILE A 8 3.98 -59.67 -48.03
N PRO A 9 5.21 -60.02 -47.51
CA PRO A 9 5.95 -59.10 -46.62
C PRO A 9 6.30 -57.84 -47.40
N GLY A 10 5.82 -56.69 -46.93
CA GLY A 10 6.14 -55.34 -47.47
C GLY A 10 4.97 -54.47 -47.85
N PHE A 11 3.72 -55.03 -47.89
CA PHE A 11 2.53 -54.20 -48.17
C PHE A 11 1.75 -53.96 -46.87
N GLY A 12 1.68 -52.72 -46.45
CA GLY A 12 0.82 -52.29 -45.32
C GLY A 12 -0.66 -52.56 -45.60
N LYS A 13 -1.42 -52.92 -44.57
CA LYS A 13 -2.89 -53.11 -44.66
C LYS A 13 -3.53 -51.83 -45.15
N GLY A 14 -3.95 -51.82 -46.39
CA GLY A 14 -4.72 -50.71 -47.00
C GLY A 14 -4.22 -50.18 -48.36
N SER A 15 -3.15 -50.72 -48.91
CA SER A 15 -2.69 -50.31 -50.26
C SER A 15 -3.52 -51.02 -51.34
N LEU A 16 -3.96 -50.25 -52.33
CA LEU A 16 -4.55 -50.74 -53.58
C LEU A 16 -3.55 -51.68 -54.24
N PRO A 17 -4.02 -52.77 -54.96
CA PRO A 17 -3.10 -53.59 -55.73
C PRO A 17 -2.32 -52.78 -56.73
N PRO A 18 -1.02 -53.03 -56.91
CA PRO A 18 -0.18 -52.29 -57.88
C PRO A 18 -0.82 -52.28 -59.27
N SER A 19 -0.72 -51.14 -59.93
CA SER A 19 -1.15 -51.04 -61.28
C SER A 19 -0.35 -52.01 -62.19
N ALA A 20 -0.88 -52.45 -63.34
CA ALA A 20 -0.19 -53.32 -64.24
C ALA A 20 1.22 -52.84 -64.69
N HIS A 21 1.37 -51.52 -64.75
CA HIS A 21 2.65 -50.84 -65.07
C HIS A 21 3.65 -50.94 -63.91
N GLU A 22 3.17 -50.81 -62.68
CA GLU A 22 4.03 -50.92 -61.43
C GLU A 22 4.49 -52.37 -61.28
N ALA A 23 3.63 -53.33 -61.58
CA ALA A 23 3.99 -54.76 -61.57
C ALA A 23 4.99 -55.08 -62.61
N GLU A 24 4.89 -54.55 -63.83
CA GLU A 24 5.89 -54.71 -64.94
C GLU A 24 7.23 -54.08 -64.51
N SER A 25 7.23 -52.87 -64.04
CA SER A 25 8.46 -52.18 -63.60
C SER A 25 9.17 -52.96 -62.49
N PHE A 26 8.43 -53.51 -61.50
CA PHE A 26 8.97 -54.34 -60.43
C PHE A 26 9.60 -55.64 -61.00
N LEU A 27 8.98 -56.28 -62.01
CA LEU A 27 9.50 -57.48 -62.67
C LEU A 27 10.79 -57.18 -63.41
N GLU A 28 10.89 -56.04 -64.14
CA GLU A 28 12.12 -55.58 -64.75
C GLU A 28 13.25 -55.35 -63.77
N GLU A 29 12.94 -54.73 -62.64
CA GLU A 29 13.94 -54.55 -61.57
C GLU A 29 14.44 -55.84 -60.95
N VAL A 30 13.54 -56.84 -60.77
CA VAL A 30 13.91 -58.17 -60.31
C VAL A 30 14.78 -58.90 -61.33
N GLU A 31 14.50 -58.78 -62.69
CA GLU A 31 15.35 -59.35 -63.75
C GLU A 31 16.72 -58.73 -63.76
N ASP A 32 16.83 -57.41 -63.62
CA ASP A 32 18.09 -56.69 -63.57
C ASP A 32 18.97 -57.12 -62.40
N VAL A 33 18.38 -57.22 -61.20
CA VAL A 33 19.10 -57.70 -60.01
C VAL A 33 19.52 -59.14 -60.16
N THR A 34 18.67 -60.02 -60.85
CA THR A 34 18.97 -61.38 -61.10
C THR A 34 20.17 -61.51 -62.07
N ARG A 35 20.20 -60.66 -63.12
CA ARG A 35 21.35 -60.61 -64.07
C ARG A 35 22.65 -60.18 -63.36
N LEU A 36 22.58 -59.24 -62.49
CA LEU A 36 23.76 -58.81 -61.74
C LEU A 36 24.24 -59.89 -60.80
N VAL A 37 23.38 -60.62 -60.10
CA VAL A 37 23.69 -61.73 -59.20
C VAL A 37 24.30 -62.89 -59.96
N ASP A 38 23.75 -63.24 -61.17
CA ASP A 38 24.30 -64.28 -62.03
C ASP A 38 25.63 -63.89 -62.66
N GLY A 39 25.82 -62.61 -62.96
CA GLY A 39 27.10 -62.03 -63.40
C GLY A 39 28.20 -62.17 -62.32
N LEU A 40 27.86 -61.89 -61.08
CA LEU A 40 28.74 -62.09 -59.93
C LEU A 40 29.08 -63.55 -59.66
N ARG A 41 28.07 -64.39 -59.76
CA ARG A 41 28.25 -65.90 -59.55
C ARG A 41 29.11 -66.53 -60.63
N SER A 42 29.05 -66.08 -61.86
CA SER A 42 29.83 -66.54 -62.98
C SER A 42 31.21 -65.92 -63.09
N GLY A 43 31.56 -64.98 -62.23
CA GLY A 43 32.84 -64.25 -62.27
C GLY A 43 32.99 -63.28 -63.43
N LYS A 44 31.90 -62.99 -64.18
CA LYS A 44 31.85 -62.01 -65.26
C LYS A 44 31.75 -60.59 -64.86
N VAL A 45 31.34 -60.33 -63.64
CA VAL A 45 31.19 -58.97 -63.10
C VAL A 45 31.84 -58.91 -61.73
N SER A 46 32.55 -57.83 -61.42
CA SER A 46 33.19 -57.63 -60.11
C SER A 46 32.22 -57.08 -59.07
N ALA A 47 32.44 -57.31 -57.79
CA ALA A 47 31.64 -56.80 -56.73
C ALA A 47 31.62 -55.26 -56.72
N GLU A 48 32.72 -54.60 -57.05
CA GLU A 48 32.83 -53.16 -57.18
C GLU A 48 31.97 -52.57 -58.30
N TYR A 49 31.75 -53.30 -59.34
CA TYR A 49 30.88 -52.93 -60.45
C TYR A 49 29.39 -52.99 -59.99
N VAL A 50 29.05 -54.05 -59.31
CA VAL A 50 27.68 -54.18 -58.79
C VAL A 50 27.37 -53.09 -57.77
N ASP A 51 28.29 -52.79 -56.83
CA ASP A 51 28.12 -51.69 -55.85
C ASP A 51 28.00 -50.35 -56.54
N ARG A 52 28.68 -50.15 -57.67
CA ARG A 52 28.53 -48.89 -58.45
C ARG A 52 27.18 -48.81 -59.12
N VAL A 53 26.74 -49.87 -59.78
CA VAL A 53 25.42 -49.88 -60.42
C VAL A 53 24.25 -49.71 -59.42
N LEU A 54 24.38 -50.34 -58.24
CA LEU A 54 23.39 -50.17 -57.21
C LEU A 54 23.36 -48.72 -56.68
N ARG A 55 24.52 -48.09 -56.49
CA ARG A 55 24.58 -46.68 -56.06
C ARG A 55 23.98 -45.73 -57.12
N GLU A 56 24.30 -45.98 -58.40
CA GLU A 56 23.73 -45.18 -59.50
C GLU A 56 22.20 -45.31 -59.54
N LYS A 57 21.66 -46.51 -59.32
CA LYS A 57 20.20 -46.73 -59.23
C LYS A 57 19.56 -46.09 -58.01
N ASP A 58 20.23 -46.16 -56.84
CA ASP A 58 19.74 -45.47 -55.61
C ASP A 58 19.73 -43.94 -55.83
N GLU A 59 20.78 -43.39 -56.47
CA GLU A 59 20.83 -41.97 -56.81
C GLU A 59 19.74 -41.54 -57.79
N GLU A 60 19.48 -42.36 -58.83
CA GLU A 60 18.41 -42.14 -59.80
C GLU A 60 17.03 -42.18 -59.14
N THR A 61 16.82 -43.16 -58.25
CA THR A 61 15.59 -43.31 -57.47
C THR A 61 15.35 -42.10 -56.56
N GLN A 62 16.37 -41.69 -55.82
CA GLN A 62 16.31 -40.48 -54.96
C GLN A 62 16.06 -39.19 -55.79
N GLN A 63 16.70 -39.07 -56.97
CA GLN A 63 16.46 -37.94 -57.85
C GLN A 63 15.03 -37.93 -58.39
N LYS A 64 14.47 -39.09 -58.71
CA LYS A 64 13.09 -39.25 -59.18
C LYS A 64 12.11 -38.85 -58.09
N GLU A 65 12.29 -39.36 -56.87
CA GLU A 65 11.47 -38.98 -55.70
C GLU A 65 11.55 -37.49 -55.39
N MET A 66 12.74 -36.90 -55.47
CA MET A 66 12.93 -35.46 -55.29
C MET A 66 12.20 -34.65 -56.38
N ARG A 67 12.25 -35.09 -57.65
CA ARG A 67 11.52 -34.44 -58.78
C ARG A 67 10.02 -34.58 -58.60
N GLU A 68 9.51 -35.74 -58.20
CA GLU A 68 8.09 -35.97 -57.93
C GLU A 68 7.62 -35.11 -56.74
N LYS A 69 8.42 -35.01 -55.71
CA LYS A 69 8.15 -34.14 -54.54
C LYS A 69 8.11 -32.67 -54.94
N GLN A 70 9.08 -32.21 -55.75
CA GLN A 70 9.10 -30.83 -56.26
C GLN A 70 7.90 -30.55 -57.19
N ALA A 71 7.55 -31.52 -58.08
CA ALA A 71 6.40 -31.39 -58.94
C ALA A 71 5.08 -31.33 -58.17
N LYS A 72 4.94 -32.10 -57.09
CA LYS A 72 3.79 -32.02 -56.18
C LYS A 72 3.73 -30.67 -55.45
N GLU A 73 4.86 -30.17 -54.93
CA GLU A 73 4.98 -28.88 -54.29
C GLU A 73 4.65 -27.73 -55.25
N GLU A 74 5.13 -27.80 -56.53
CA GLU A 74 4.79 -26.84 -57.58
C GLU A 74 3.30 -26.91 -57.97
N ALA A 75 2.73 -28.11 -58.06
CA ALA A 75 1.32 -28.28 -58.34
C ALA A 75 0.42 -27.75 -57.24
N GLU A 76 0.80 -27.96 -55.97
CA GLU A 76 0.11 -27.37 -54.80
C GLU A 76 0.26 -25.83 -54.75
N LYS A 77 1.44 -25.31 -55.05
CA LYS A 77 1.69 -23.88 -55.13
C LYS A 77 0.88 -23.23 -56.25
N ASN A 78 0.87 -23.84 -57.43
CA ASN A 78 0.04 -23.36 -58.55
C ASN A 78 -1.46 -23.43 -58.25
N LYS A 79 -1.89 -24.47 -57.49
CA LYS A 79 -3.27 -24.59 -57.04
C LYS A 79 -3.65 -23.49 -56.04
N TYR A 80 -2.72 -23.12 -55.17
CA TYR A 80 -2.90 -21.99 -54.26
C TYR A 80 -2.90 -20.65 -54.99
N ASP A 81 -1.95 -20.46 -55.94
CA ASP A 81 -1.80 -19.20 -56.68
C ASP A 81 -3.02 -18.90 -57.58
N ASN A 82 -3.74 -19.94 -58.01
CA ASN A 82 -4.96 -19.82 -58.83
C ASN A 82 -6.23 -19.66 -57.97
N LEU A 83 -6.16 -19.64 -56.66
CA LEU A 83 -7.34 -19.38 -55.82
C LEU A 83 -7.72 -17.90 -55.86
N PRO A 84 -9.03 -17.56 -55.77
CA PRO A 84 -9.46 -16.19 -55.52
C PRO A 84 -8.84 -15.61 -54.24
N GLU A 85 -8.57 -14.31 -54.22
CA GLU A 85 -7.91 -13.66 -53.06
C GLU A 85 -8.65 -13.88 -51.73
N GLU A 86 -9.98 -13.90 -51.77
CA GLU A 86 -10.80 -14.22 -50.57
C GLU A 86 -10.51 -15.63 -50.02
N LYS A 87 -10.31 -16.63 -50.91
CA LYS A 87 -9.93 -17.98 -50.47
C LYS A 87 -8.47 -18.10 -50.05
N LYS A 88 -7.58 -17.28 -50.60
CA LYS A 88 -6.19 -17.21 -50.17
C LYS A 88 -6.08 -16.63 -48.77
N THR A 89 -6.89 -15.59 -48.45
CA THR A 89 -6.93 -15.03 -47.10
C THR A 89 -7.46 -16.04 -46.08
N GLU A 90 -8.53 -16.77 -46.44
CA GLU A 90 -9.09 -17.83 -45.56
C GLU A 90 -8.08 -18.97 -45.30
N VAL A 91 -7.32 -19.38 -46.34
CA VAL A 91 -6.25 -20.38 -46.15
C VAL A 91 -5.12 -19.86 -45.28
N ARG A 92 -4.69 -18.59 -45.46
CA ARG A 92 -3.67 -17.96 -44.62
C ARG A 92 -4.13 -17.86 -43.15
N GLU A 93 -5.38 -17.50 -42.92
CA GLU A 93 -5.95 -17.44 -41.56
C GLU A 93 -5.98 -18.82 -40.91
N LYS A 94 -6.40 -19.86 -41.64
CA LYS A 94 -6.37 -21.25 -41.15
C LYS A 94 -4.95 -21.75 -40.86
N VAL A 95 -3.98 -21.40 -41.69
CA VAL A 95 -2.55 -21.76 -41.45
C VAL A 95 -2.04 -21.06 -40.21
N VAL A 96 -2.34 -19.77 -40.05
CA VAL A 96 -1.96 -19.02 -38.86
C VAL A 96 -2.62 -19.60 -37.60
N GLU A 97 -3.90 -20.00 -37.71
CA GLU A 97 -4.62 -20.62 -36.60
C GLU A 97 -4.00 -21.99 -36.22
N MET A 98 -3.67 -22.83 -37.23
CA MET A 98 -2.96 -24.09 -36.99
C MET A 98 -1.58 -23.89 -36.37
N MET A 99 -0.81 -22.89 -36.79
CA MET A 99 0.49 -22.56 -36.17
C MET A 99 0.32 -22.12 -34.73
N ARG A 100 -0.66 -21.27 -34.44
CA ARG A 100 -0.96 -20.86 -33.05
C ARG A 100 -1.42 -22.02 -32.19
N GLU A 101 -2.18 -22.98 -32.78
CA GLU A 101 -2.60 -24.17 -32.04
C GLU A 101 -1.42 -25.09 -31.75
N LYS A 102 -0.50 -25.27 -32.72
CA LYS A 102 0.73 -26.04 -32.51
C LYS A 102 1.61 -25.42 -31.43
N GLU A 103 1.86 -24.12 -31.50
CA GLU A 103 2.59 -23.41 -30.45
C GLU A 103 1.92 -23.53 -29.06
N ARG A 104 0.58 -23.51 -29.02
CA ARG A 104 -0.19 -23.68 -27.79
C ARG A 104 0.01 -25.06 -27.20
N ARG A 105 -0.01 -26.12 -28.06
CA ARG A 105 0.23 -27.52 -27.65
C ARG A 105 1.67 -27.72 -27.16
N GLU A 106 2.66 -27.20 -27.87
CA GLU A 106 4.06 -27.25 -27.43
C GLU A 106 4.28 -26.59 -26.08
N ARG A 107 3.72 -25.39 -25.91
CA ARG A 107 3.78 -24.68 -24.63
C ARG A 107 3.09 -25.44 -23.49
N ALA A 108 1.94 -26.03 -23.75
CA ALA A 108 1.23 -26.87 -22.77
C ALA A 108 2.06 -28.10 -22.35
N ARG A 109 2.78 -28.74 -23.28
CA ARG A 109 3.70 -29.84 -22.98
C ARG A 109 4.88 -29.41 -22.11
N GLU A 110 5.46 -28.25 -22.41
CA GLU A 110 6.53 -27.68 -21.57
C GLU A 110 6.04 -27.39 -20.16
N LEU A 111 4.86 -26.79 -20.02
CA LEU A 111 4.25 -26.52 -18.73
C LEU A 111 3.95 -27.79 -17.95
N TYR A 112 3.44 -28.82 -18.61
CA TYR A 112 3.22 -30.13 -18.02
C TYR A 112 4.52 -30.75 -17.50
N ALA A 113 5.59 -30.70 -18.28
CA ALA A 113 6.90 -31.21 -17.88
C ALA A 113 7.45 -30.46 -16.65
N LYS A 114 7.40 -29.14 -16.65
CA LYS A 114 7.79 -28.30 -15.52
C LYS A 114 6.93 -28.57 -14.27
N TYR A 115 5.64 -28.80 -14.46
CA TYR A 115 4.74 -29.15 -13.36
C TYR A 115 5.08 -30.53 -12.75
N GLN A 116 5.39 -31.52 -13.57
CA GLN A 116 5.81 -32.85 -13.12
C GLN A 116 7.15 -32.79 -12.40
N GLU A 117 8.10 -31.99 -12.86
CA GLU A 117 9.39 -31.79 -12.19
C GLU A 117 9.18 -31.15 -10.79
N LYS A 118 8.31 -30.14 -10.70
CA LYS A 118 7.96 -29.50 -9.42
C LYS A 118 7.26 -30.46 -8.45
N LEU A 119 6.40 -31.33 -8.96
CA LEU A 119 5.78 -32.38 -8.15
C LEU A 119 6.80 -33.42 -7.67
N GLY A 120 7.75 -33.82 -8.50
CA GLY A 120 8.83 -34.74 -8.15
C GLY A 120 9.79 -34.20 -7.09
N SER A 121 10.00 -32.89 -7.08
CA SER A 121 10.87 -32.22 -6.10
C SER A 121 10.23 -32.05 -4.70
N ARG A 122 8.93 -32.35 -4.52
CA ARG A 122 8.19 -32.27 -3.25
C ARG A 122 7.46 -33.56 -2.90
N PRO A 123 8.17 -34.60 -2.47
CA PRO A 123 7.58 -35.91 -2.22
C PRO A 123 6.49 -35.91 -1.13
N ASP A 124 6.62 -35.04 -0.11
CA ASP A 124 5.64 -34.91 0.97
C ASP A 124 4.30 -34.33 0.50
N ALA A 125 4.34 -33.34 -0.40
CA ALA A 125 3.13 -32.76 -1.01
C ALA A 125 2.41 -33.78 -1.92
N PHE A 126 3.16 -34.68 -2.54
CA PHE A 126 2.63 -35.78 -3.37
C PHE A 126 1.93 -36.84 -2.52
N ALA A 127 2.48 -37.17 -1.35
CA ALA A 127 1.88 -38.10 -0.41
C ALA A 127 0.58 -37.57 0.19
N ALA A 128 0.54 -36.28 0.54
CA ALA A 128 -0.66 -35.62 1.06
C ALA A 128 -1.79 -35.55 0.02
N ARG A 129 -1.46 -35.38 -1.27
CA ARG A 129 -2.43 -35.37 -2.37
C ARG A 129 -3.02 -36.75 -2.70
N ARG A 130 -2.30 -37.82 -2.43
CA ARG A 130 -2.81 -39.19 -2.59
C ARG A 130 -3.89 -39.56 -1.57
N SER A 131 -3.96 -38.87 -0.44
CA SER A 131 -4.94 -39.13 0.60
C SER A 131 -6.29 -38.42 0.38
N THR A 132 -6.34 -37.45 -0.52
CA THR A 132 -7.57 -36.74 -0.92
C THR A 132 -8.05 -37.24 -2.27
N ALA A 133 -9.39 -37.27 -2.48
CA ALA A 133 -10.04 -37.73 -3.72
C ALA A 133 -9.32 -37.26 -4.98
N THR A 134 -9.17 -38.17 -5.94
CA THR A 134 -8.46 -38.11 -7.21
C THR A 134 -8.23 -36.69 -7.75
N ASP A 135 -7.01 -36.20 -7.62
CA ASP A 135 -6.62 -34.90 -8.19
C ASP A 135 -6.26 -35.09 -9.68
N TYR A 136 -7.16 -34.69 -10.54
CA TYR A 136 -6.97 -34.75 -12.00
C TYR A 136 -6.19 -33.54 -12.54
N THR A 137 -5.57 -32.72 -11.72
CA THR A 137 -4.92 -31.47 -12.12
C THR A 137 -3.82 -31.69 -13.16
N SER A 138 -3.06 -32.79 -13.05
CA SER A 138 -2.03 -33.15 -14.03
C SER A 138 -2.60 -33.56 -15.39
N TRP A 139 -3.81 -34.12 -15.43
CA TRP A 139 -4.48 -34.46 -16.68
C TRP A 139 -4.99 -33.23 -17.43
N ASP A 140 -5.26 -32.15 -16.75
CA ASP A 140 -5.73 -30.90 -17.36
C ASP A 140 -4.64 -30.18 -18.15
N LEU A 141 -3.38 -30.46 -17.86
CA LEU A 141 -2.20 -29.97 -18.60
C LEU A 141 -1.69 -30.98 -19.63
N TRP A 142 -2.18 -32.21 -19.59
CA TRP A 142 -1.77 -33.24 -20.53
C TRP A 142 -2.37 -32.98 -21.92
N THR A 143 -1.55 -33.05 -22.96
CA THR A 143 -1.98 -32.98 -24.37
C THR A 143 -1.48 -34.22 -25.08
N PRO A 144 -2.29 -34.86 -25.98
CA PRO A 144 -1.83 -36.02 -26.75
C PRO A 144 -0.62 -35.64 -27.64
N SER A 145 0.18 -36.66 -27.99
CA SER A 145 1.24 -36.51 -28.99
C SER A 145 0.65 -36.26 -30.38
N ASP A 146 1.40 -35.57 -31.24
CA ASP A 146 0.93 -35.25 -32.60
C ASP A 146 0.78 -36.51 -33.46
N ASP A 147 1.37 -37.65 -33.07
CA ASP A 147 1.31 -38.95 -33.71
C ASP A 147 0.05 -39.78 -33.35
N GLU A 148 -0.69 -39.38 -32.32
CA GLU A 148 -1.99 -39.97 -32.03
C GLU A 148 -3.06 -39.39 -32.97
N GLU A 149 -3.49 -40.18 -33.93
CA GLU A 149 -4.64 -39.83 -34.77
C GLU A 149 -5.83 -39.44 -33.88
N ASP A 150 -6.30 -38.26 -34.07
CA ASP A 150 -7.42 -37.68 -33.31
C ASP A 150 -8.66 -38.60 -33.47
N PRO A 151 -9.10 -39.31 -32.46
CA PRO A 151 -10.23 -40.26 -32.57
C PRO A 151 -11.49 -39.63 -33.10
N TRP A 152 -11.55 -38.28 -33.05
CA TRP A 152 -12.65 -37.45 -33.49
C TRP A 152 -12.82 -37.37 -35.00
N MET A 153 -11.73 -37.56 -35.76
CA MET A 153 -11.82 -37.55 -37.23
C MET A 153 -12.59 -38.73 -37.81
N LYS A 154 -12.80 -39.81 -37.02
CA LYS A 154 -13.54 -41.01 -37.40
C LYS A 154 -15.05 -40.89 -37.27
N TYR A 155 -15.57 -39.81 -36.71
CA TYR A 155 -16.98 -39.65 -36.46
C TYR A 155 -17.61 -38.58 -37.39
N THR A 156 -18.57 -39.00 -38.19
CA THR A 156 -19.39 -38.07 -39.00
C THR A 156 -20.49 -37.47 -38.09
N PRO A 157 -20.99 -36.24 -38.40
CA PRO A 157 -22.01 -35.58 -37.57
C PRO A 157 -23.32 -36.37 -37.40
N ASP A 158 -23.62 -37.29 -38.30
CA ASP A 158 -24.84 -38.13 -38.25
C ASP A 158 -24.66 -39.44 -37.47
N ASN A 159 -23.45 -39.74 -36.99
CA ASN A 159 -23.20 -40.94 -36.22
C ASN A 159 -23.86 -40.85 -34.83
N PRO A 160 -24.66 -41.87 -34.41
CA PRO A 160 -25.31 -41.87 -33.11
C PRO A 160 -24.31 -41.76 -31.94
N ALA A 161 -23.09 -42.27 -32.09
CA ALA A 161 -22.02 -42.16 -31.12
C ALA A 161 -21.50 -40.73 -31.01
N PHE A 162 -21.40 -39.97 -32.12
CA PHE A 162 -21.06 -38.57 -32.11
C PHE A 162 -22.10 -37.73 -31.37
N LYS A 163 -23.41 -37.93 -31.67
CA LYS A 163 -24.51 -37.27 -30.97
C LYS A 163 -24.57 -37.57 -29.46
N ALA A 164 -24.25 -38.82 -29.08
CA ALA A 164 -24.18 -39.21 -27.67
C ALA A 164 -23.01 -38.49 -26.96
N MET A 165 -21.90 -38.33 -27.65
CA MET A 165 -20.71 -37.64 -27.13
C MET A 165 -20.93 -36.13 -27.05
N GLU A 166 -21.54 -35.50 -28.08
CA GLU A 166 -21.93 -34.09 -28.04
C GLU A 166 -22.83 -33.79 -26.84
N LYS A 167 -23.85 -34.64 -26.62
CA LYS A 167 -24.72 -34.53 -25.45
C LYS A 167 -23.99 -34.69 -24.12
N ASP A 168 -22.98 -35.56 -24.05
CA ASP A 168 -22.15 -35.69 -22.83
C ASP A 168 -21.24 -34.47 -22.64
N ILE A 169 -20.69 -33.90 -23.70
CA ILE A 169 -19.92 -32.67 -23.69
C ILE A 169 -20.80 -31.50 -23.17
N ASP A 170 -21.98 -31.34 -23.71
CA ASP A 170 -22.94 -30.33 -23.29
C ASP A 170 -23.33 -30.51 -21.83
N ALA A 171 -23.65 -31.73 -21.43
CA ALA A 171 -23.97 -32.05 -20.03
C ALA A 171 -22.78 -31.78 -19.06
N ARG A 172 -21.55 -31.99 -19.52
CA ARG A 172 -20.32 -31.62 -18.75
C ARG A 172 -20.16 -30.11 -18.68
N HIS A 173 -20.37 -29.41 -19.78
CA HIS A 173 -20.31 -27.95 -19.84
C HIS A 173 -21.37 -27.32 -18.91
N GLU A 174 -22.61 -27.77 -18.98
CA GLU A 174 -23.65 -27.29 -18.06
C GLU A 174 -23.29 -27.53 -16.58
N ARG A 175 -22.77 -28.72 -16.26
CA ARG A 175 -22.31 -29.04 -14.90
C ARG A 175 -21.17 -28.12 -14.47
N GLN A 176 -20.25 -27.78 -15.35
CA GLN A 176 -19.16 -26.86 -15.09
C GLN A 176 -19.68 -25.43 -14.88
N VAL A 177 -20.60 -24.94 -15.70
CA VAL A 177 -21.24 -23.64 -15.54
C VAL A 177 -21.96 -23.55 -14.19
N ARG A 178 -22.75 -24.56 -13.83
CA ARG A 178 -23.43 -24.62 -12.52
C ARG A 178 -22.43 -24.61 -11.35
N ARG A 179 -21.32 -25.32 -11.44
CA ARG A 179 -20.24 -25.32 -10.43
C ARG A 179 -19.62 -23.93 -10.29
N ARG A 180 -19.30 -23.27 -11.40
CA ARG A 180 -18.77 -21.90 -11.39
C ARG A 180 -19.75 -20.90 -10.76
N GLN A 181 -21.05 -21.01 -11.08
CA GLN A 181 -22.08 -20.17 -10.47
C GLN A 181 -22.18 -20.39 -8.95
N THR A 182 -22.11 -21.65 -8.49
CA THR A 182 -22.09 -21.97 -7.06
C THR A 182 -20.85 -21.40 -6.37
N ALA A 183 -19.69 -21.53 -6.98
CA ALA A 183 -18.45 -20.98 -6.49
C ALA A 183 -18.49 -19.44 -6.43
N HIS A 184 -19.07 -18.78 -7.42
CA HIS A 184 -19.27 -17.35 -7.44
C HIS A 184 -20.17 -16.86 -6.29
N ARG A 185 -21.32 -17.51 -6.07
CA ARG A 185 -22.20 -17.20 -4.93
C ARG A 185 -21.50 -17.39 -3.59
N ALA A 186 -20.73 -18.46 -3.45
CA ALA A 186 -19.92 -18.68 -2.25
C ALA A 186 -18.86 -17.58 -2.07
N ARG A 187 -18.24 -17.09 -3.15
CA ARG A 187 -17.31 -15.97 -3.11
C ARG A 187 -17.97 -14.68 -2.63
N GLU A 188 -19.16 -14.37 -3.12
CA GLU A 188 -19.90 -13.18 -2.69
C GLU A 188 -20.32 -13.27 -1.21
N ALA A 189 -20.87 -14.42 -0.80
CA ALA A 189 -21.23 -14.66 0.60
C ALA A 189 -20.00 -14.59 1.54
N GLY A 190 -18.88 -15.19 1.14
CA GLY A 190 -17.62 -15.13 1.88
C GLY A 190 -17.08 -13.69 1.97
N ASN A 191 -17.18 -12.91 0.89
CA ASN A 191 -16.78 -11.50 0.90
C ASN A 191 -17.67 -10.67 1.84
N ALA A 192 -18.98 -10.95 1.90
CA ALA A 192 -19.90 -10.30 2.83
C ALA A 192 -19.54 -10.63 4.29
N ALA A 193 -19.29 -11.89 4.62
CA ALA A 193 -18.84 -12.33 5.94
C ALA A 193 -17.48 -11.69 6.32
N PHE A 194 -16.55 -11.62 5.36
CA PHE A 194 -15.26 -10.97 5.56
C PHE A 194 -15.38 -9.48 5.88
N LYS A 195 -16.25 -8.76 5.15
CA LYS A 195 -16.55 -7.34 5.43
C LYS A 195 -17.22 -7.12 6.79
N ALA A 196 -17.99 -8.10 7.24
CA ALA A 196 -18.60 -8.09 8.57
C ALA A 196 -17.62 -8.44 9.71
N GLY A 197 -16.33 -8.74 9.38
CA GLY A 197 -15.31 -9.12 10.35
C GLY A 197 -15.37 -10.59 10.80
N GLN A 198 -16.25 -11.39 10.22
CA GLN A 198 -16.45 -12.81 10.53
C GLN A 198 -15.47 -13.67 9.73
N PHE A 199 -14.17 -13.56 10.03
CA PHE A 199 -13.12 -14.15 9.20
C PHE A 199 -13.16 -15.69 9.15
N ALA A 200 -13.50 -16.35 10.26
CA ALA A 200 -13.61 -17.81 10.32
C ALA A 200 -14.78 -18.33 9.48
N GLU A 201 -15.89 -17.61 9.46
CA GLU A 201 -17.06 -17.96 8.63
C GLU A 201 -16.78 -17.67 7.15
N ALA A 202 -16.11 -16.55 6.88
CA ALA A 202 -15.67 -16.23 5.53
C ALA A 202 -14.75 -17.33 4.97
N LEU A 203 -13.76 -17.82 5.76
CA LEU A 203 -12.88 -18.92 5.38
C LEU A 203 -13.66 -20.17 5.00
N LYS A 204 -14.55 -20.65 5.87
CA LYS A 204 -15.40 -21.83 5.60
C LYS A 204 -16.24 -21.66 4.34
N THR A 205 -16.75 -20.45 4.12
CA THR A 205 -17.56 -20.15 2.93
C THR A 205 -16.74 -20.17 1.64
N PHE A 206 -15.49 -19.65 1.68
CA PHE A 206 -14.56 -19.74 0.54
C PHE A 206 -14.15 -21.18 0.28
N GLU A 207 -13.83 -21.98 1.31
CA GLU A 207 -13.49 -23.41 1.19
C GLU A 207 -14.63 -24.20 0.56
N LYS A 208 -15.90 -23.95 0.97
CA LYS A 208 -17.07 -24.53 0.34
C LYS A 208 -17.22 -24.12 -1.13
N GLY A 209 -16.85 -22.89 -1.48
CA GLY A 209 -16.76 -22.46 -2.87
C GLY A 209 -15.72 -23.25 -3.66
N LEU A 210 -14.56 -23.53 -3.04
CA LEU A 210 -13.47 -24.32 -3.63
C LEU A 210 -13.82 -25.81 -3.83
N GLU A 211 -14.75 -26.36 -3.05
CA GLU A 211 -15.30 -27.70 -3.33
C GLU A 211 -16.00 -27.75 -4.69
N SER A 212 -16.64 -26.64 -5.09
CA SER A 212 -17.34 -26.54 -6.37
C SER A 212 -16.39 -26.16 -7.52
N ASP A 213 -15.46 -25.26 -7.30
CA ASP A 213 -14.47 -24.83 -8.29
C ASP A 213 -13.07 -24.72 -7.66
N LYS A 214 -12.33 -25.83 -7.73
CA LYS A 214 -10.96 -25.95 -7.19
C LYS A 214 -9.92 -25.12 -7.95
N ARG A 215 -10.26 -24.58 -9.13
CA ARG A 215 -9.35 -23.80 -9.99
C ARG A 215 -9.54 -22.29 -9.87
N SER A 216 -10.44 -21.84 -9.02
CA SER A 216 -10.63 -20.40 -8.83
C SER A 216 -9.51 -19.78 -8.02
N ILE A 217 -8.63 -19.04 -8.71
CA ILE A 217 -7.52 -18.32 -8.10
C ILE A 217 -8.02 -17.25 -7.10
N GLU A 218 -9.17 -16.62 -7.41
CA GLU A 218 -9.76 -15.62 -6.55
C GLU A 218 -10.26 -16.21 -5.23
N LEU A 219 -10.87 -17.41 -5.28
CA LEU A 219 -11.33 -18.08 -4.07
C LEU A 219 -10.16 -18.51 -3.19
N HIS A 220 -9.10 -19.09 -3.79
CA HIS A 220 -7.89 -19.39 -3.05
C HIS A 220 -7.25 -18.13 -2.45
N GLY A 221 -7.18 -17.04 -3.21
CA GLY A 221 -6.70 -15.76 -2.73
C GLY A 221 -7.52 -15.25 -1.54
N ASN A 222 -8.84 -15.27 -1.62
CA ASN A 222 -9.72 -14.80 -0.55
C ASN A 222 -9.68 -15.70 0.69
N ALA A 223 -9.63 -17.03 0.50
CA ALA A 223 -9.43 -17.99 1.58
C ALA A 223 -8.10 -17.76 2.31
N ALA A 224 -7.00 -17.56 1.55
CA ALA A 224 -5.71 -17.21 2.13
C ALA A 224 -5.76 -15.93 2.97
N LEU A 225 -6.47 -14.90 2.50
CA LEU A 225 -6.63 -13.67 3.27
C LEU A 225 -7.45 -13.88 4.55
N ALA A 226 -8.54 -14.64 4.47
CA ALA A 226 -9.38 -14.98 5.62
C ALA A 226 -8.60 -15.81 6.64
N ALA A 227 -7.88 -16.84 6.20
CA ALA A 227 -7.01 -17.68 7.02
C ALA A 227 -5.91 -16.87 7.72
N LEU A 228 -5.28 -15.93 7.00
CA LEU A 228 -4.28 -15.01 7.58
C LEU A 228 -4.87 -14.15 8.70
N LYS A 229 -6.11 -13.65 8.50
CA LYS A 229 -6.81 -12.86 9.53
C LYS A 229 -7.24 -13.70 10.74
N CYS A 230 -7.50 -14.99 10.54
CA CYS A 230 -7.77 -15.93 11.62
C CYS A 230 -6.50 -16.40 12.36
N GLY A 231 -5.30 -16.09 11.86
CA GLY A 231 -4.03 -16.61 12.38
C GLY A 231 -3.76 -18.08 11.98
N CYS A 232 -4.49 -18.62 11.01
CA CYS A 232 -4.31 -19.98 10.49
C CYS A 232 -3.20 -19.98 9.41
N PHE A 233 -1.95 -19.77 9.83
CA PHE A 233 -0.84 -19.52 8.91
C PHE A 233 -0.54 -20.72 7.98
N ALA A 234 -0.68 -21.96 8.44
CA ALA A 234 -0.48 -23.16 7.62
C ALA A 234 -1.50 -23.19 6.45
N GLN A 235 -2.78 -22.98 6.72
CA GLN A 235 -3.82 -22.90 5.69
C GLN A 235 -3.60 -21.72 4.75
N THR A 236 -3.12 -20.57 5.29
CA THR A 236 -2.76 -19.42 4.45
C THR A 236 -1.70 -19.80 3.41
N ILE A 237 -0.65 -20.50 3.84
CA ILE A 237 0.44 -20.96 2.95
C ILE A 237 -0.11 -21.91 1.89
N GLU A 238 -0.92 -22.90 2.29
CA GLU A 238 -1.51 -23.88 1.38
C GLU A 238 -2.37 -23.23 0.29
N HIS A 239 -3.26 -22.31 0.67
CA HIS A 239 -4.09 -21.60 -0.30
C HIS A 239 -3.27 -20.68 -1.21
N CYS A 240 -2.23 -20.02 -0.68
CA CYS A 240 -1.34 -19.20 -1.48
C CYS A 240 -0.52 -20.04 -2.46
N ASP A 241 0.01 -21.18 -2.03
CA ASP A 241 0.74 -22.13 -2.90
C ASP A 241 -0.13 -22.55 -4.07
N ARG A 242 -1.39 -22.90 -3.79
CA ARG A 242 -2.33 -23.31 -4.82
C ARG A 242 -2.69 -22.19 -5.78
N ALA A 243 -2.90 -20.96 -5.26
CA ALA A 243 -3.16 -19.81 -6.11
C ALA A 243 -1.98 -19.49 -7.05
N CYS A 244 -0.75 -19.56 -6.54
CA CYS A 244 0.46 -19.36 -7.35
C CYS A 244 0.63 -20.45 -8.41
N GLU A 245 0.38 -21.72 -8.07
CA GLU A 245 0.39 -22.83 -9.04
C GLU A 245 -0.63 -22.64 -10.15
N LEU A 246 -1.85 -22.22 -9.80
CA LEU A 246 -2.90 -21.95 -10.78
C LEU A 246 -2.51 -20.80 -11.72
N ALA A 247 -1.91 -19.74 -11.19
CA ALA A 247 -1.45 -18.62 -12.02
C ALA A 247 -0.32 -19.03 -12.97
N GLU A 248 0.65 -19.80 -12.47
CA GLU A 248 1.85 -20.18 -13.20
C GLU A 248 1.55 -21.21 -14.31
N PHE A 249 0.80 -22.28 -13.99
CA PHE A 249 0.65 -23.42 -14.88
C PHE A 249 -0.68 -23.46 -15.65
N PHE A 250 -1.76 -22.91 -15.10
CA PHE A 250 -3.07 -22.97 -15.74
C PHE A 250 -3.50 -21.67 -16.42
N LEU A 251 -3.05 -20.53 -15.87
CA LEU A 251 -3.33 -19.23 -16.49
C LEU A 251 -2.15 -18.74 -17.33
N GLU A 252 -0.99 -19.37 -17.24
CA GLU A 252 0.28 -18.94 -17.85
C GLU A 252 0.60 -17.46 -17.55
N ARG A 253 0.16 -16.99 -16.39
CA ARG A 253 0.30 -15.60 -15.95
C ARG A 253 0.81 -15.56 -14.51
N PRO A 254 2.12 -15.79 -14.29
CA PRO A 254 2.71 -15.68 -12.96
C PRO A 254 2.55 -14.26 -12.37
N ASP A 255 2.43 -13.25 -13.22
CA ASP A 255 2.18 -11.84 -12.89
C ASP A 255 0.72 -11.53 -12.50
N HIS A 256 -0.16 -12.53 -12.45
CA HIS A 256 -1.56 -12.31 -12.12
C HIS A 256 -1.71 -11.59 -10.78
N PRO A 257 -2.51 -10.48 -10.68
CA PRO A 257 -2.57 -9.65 -9.47
C PRO A 257 -2.96 -10.41 -8.20
N THR A 258 -3.74 -11.47 -8.32
CA THR A 258 -4.09 -12.33 -7.17
C THR A 258 -2.91 -13.19 -6.73
N ALA A 259 -2.07 -13.66 -7.66
CA ALA A 259 -0.87 -14.44 -7.34
C ALA A 259 0.15 -13.56 -6.60
N VAL A 260 0.40 -12.34 -7.07
CA VAL A 260 1.28 -11.37 -6.39
C VAL A 260 0.77 -11.12 -4.96
N LYS A 261 -0.55 -10.87 -4.79
CA LYS A 261 -1.16 -10.73 -3.46
C LYS A 261 -1.01 -11.99 -2.60
N CYS A 262 -1.06 -13.18 -3.20
CA CYS A 262 -0.83 -14.43 -2.49
C CYS A 262 0.63 -14.59 -2.03
N LEU A 263 1.60 -14.17 -2.83
CA LEU A 263 3.01 -14.13 -2.41
C LEU A 263 3.18 -13.22 -1.19
N LEU A 264 2.58 -12.04 -1.17
CA LEU A 264 2.61 -11.12 -0.03
C LEU A 264 1.97 -11.71 1.23
N ARG A 265 0.85 -12.44 1.08
CA ARG A 265 0.15 -13.11 2.19
C ARG A 265 0.93 -14.30 2.71
N ARG A 266 1.53 -15.08 1.82
CA ARG A 266 2.39 -16.22 2.17
C ARG A 266 3.64 -15.76 2.91
N ALA A 267 4.27 -14.69 2.44
CA ALA A 267 5.38 -14.05 3.14
C ALA A 267 4.98 -13.61 4.56
N ALA A 268 3.81 -12.99 4.72
CA ALA A 268 3.32 -12.58 6.04
C ALA A 268 3.03 -13.78 6.96
N ALA A 269 2.49 -14.89 6.43
CA ALA A 269 2.26 -16.10 7.19
C ALA A 269 3.59 -16.78 7.59
N ARG A 270 4.57 -16.85 6.67
CA ARG A 270 5.91 -17.40 6.91
C ARG A 270 6.69 -16.56 7.93
N ASP A 271 6.55 -15.24 7.85
CA ASP A 271 7.14 -14.31 8.81
C ASP A 271 6.58 -14.53 10.22
N ALA A 272 5.26 -14.70 10.35
CA ALA A 272 4.61 -15.05 11.62
C ALA A 272 5.06 -16.40 12.20
N LEU A 273 5.41 -17.35 11.33
CA LEU A 273 5.99 -18.64 11.72
C LEU A 273 7.51 -18.60 11.94
N ALA A 274 8.13 -17.42 11.86
CA ALA A 274 9.58 -17.23 11.95
C ALA A 274 10.39 -17.92 10.82
N HIS A 275 9.76 -18.21 9.67
CA HIS A 275 10.39 -18.72 8.46
C HIS A 275 10.91 -17.55 7.59
N PHE A 276 11.78 -16.73 8.17
CA PHE A 276 12.19 -15.45 7.59
C PHE A 276 12.90 -15.58 6.22
N ALA A 277 13.65 -16.68 6.00
CA ALA A 277 14.34 -16.88 4.73
C ALA A 277 13.35 -17.12 3.58
N GLU A 278 12.32 -17.90 3.84
CA GLU A 278 11.26 -18.19 2.87
C GLU A 278 10.34 -16.98 2.65
N ALA A 279 10.08 -16.20 3.70
CA ALA A 279 9.32 -14.96 3.59
C ALA A 279 10.03 -13.93 2.70
N VAL A 280 11.36 -13.82 2.83
CA VAL A 280 12.17 -12.95 1.96
C VAL A 280 12.14 -13.44 0.51
N ALA A 281 12.25 -14.74 0.26
CA ALA A 281 12.17 -15.30 -1.10
C ALA A 281 10.81 -15.01 -1.77
N ASP A 282 9.70 -15.10 -1.02
CA ASP A 282 8.38 -14.75 -1.54
C ASP A 282 8.26 -13.27 -1.91
N LEU A 283 8.82 -12.38 -1.08
CA LEU A 283 8.80 -10.94 -1.34
C LEU A 283 9.75 -10.55 -2.48
N GLU A 284 10.89 -11.20 -2.61
CA GLU A 284 11.79 -11.05 -3.77
C GLU A 284 11.07 -11.44 -5.05
N ARG A 285 10.37 -12.59 -5.04
CA ARG A 285 9.58 -13.01 -6.18
C ARG A 285 8.42 -12.07 -6.49
N ALA A 286 7.75 -11.52 -5.48
CA ALA A 286 6.70 -10.52 -5.67
C ALA A 286 7.26 -9.23 -6.29
N ALA A 287 8.44 -8.77 -5.86
CA ALA A 287 9.10 -7.59 -6.41
C ALA A 287 9.60 -7.79 -7.86
N GLU A 288 9.96 -9.01 -8.24
CA GLU A 288 10.27 -9.34 -9.65
C GLU A 288 9.04 -9.26 -10.55
N LEU A 289 7.87 -9.65 -10.03
CA LEU A 289 6.61 -9.67 -10.78
C LEU A 289 5.92 -8.30 -10.84
N ASP A 290 6.11 -7.47 -9.83
CA ASP A 290 5.54 -6.11 -9.74
C ASP A 290 6.60 -5.16 -9.15
N PRO A 291 7.56 -4.70 -9.97
CA PRO A 291 8.66 -3.86 -9.51
C PRO A 291 8.23 -2.43 -9.13
N ASP A 292 7.08 -1.97 -9.59
CA ASP A 292 6.60 -0.60 -9.40
C ASP A 292 5.85 -0.43 -8.06
N ASP A 293 5.51 -1.52 -7.35
CA ASP A 293 4.84 -1.45 -6.06
C ASP A 293 5.81 -1.12 -4.93
N ALA A 294 5.81 0.15 -4.51
CA ALA A 294 6.62 0.65 -3.40
C ALA A 294 6.32 -0.04 -2.05
N GLU A 295 5.14 -0.61 -1.87
CA GLU A 295 4.78 -1.34 -0.65
C GLU A 295 5.49 -2.70 -0.59
N ILE A 296 5.64 -3.37 -1.72
CA ILE A 296 6.43 -4.62 -1.81
C ILE A 296 7.88 -4.36 -1.41
N THR A 297 8.47 -3.30 -1.97
CA THR A 297 9.86 -2.91 -1.67
C THR A 297 10.07 -2.61 -0.18
N LYS A 298 9.14 -1.90 0.45
CA LYS A 298 9.18 -1.63 1.90
C LYS A 298 9.09 -2.91 2.72
N ARG A 299 8.17 -3.80 2.39
CA ARG A 299 8.00 -5.09 3.08
C ARG A 299 9.22 -5.98 2.93
N LEU A 300 9.83 -5.99 1.75
CA LEU A 300 11.06 -6.72 1.48
C LEU A 300 12.23 -6.22 2.35
N ALA A 301 12.39 -4.90 2.47
CA ALA A 301 13.42 -4.31 3.34
C ALA A 301 13.23 -4.72 4.81
N VAL A 302 11.99 -4.69 5.31
CA VAL A 302 11.64 -5.13 6.66
C VAL A 302 11.93 -6.63 6.85
N ALA A 303 11.52 -7.47 5.90
CA ALA A 303 11.73 -8.92 5.98
C ALA A 303 13.23 -9.30 5.94
N ARG A 304 14.03 -8.61 5.10
CA ARG A 304 15.48 -8.79 5.06
C ARG A 304 16.11 -8.46 6.40
N ARG A 305 15.73 -7.34 7.01
CA ARG A 305 16.19 -6.96 8.35
C ARG A 305 15.85 -8.02 9.40
N ARG A 306 14.61 -8.52 9.40
CA ARG A 306 14.20 -9.60 10.34
C ARG A 306 15.00 -10.89 10.14
N ARG A 307 15.29 -11.24 8.89
CA ARG A 307 16.14 -12.39 8.58
C ARG A 307 17.56 -12.22 9.13
N GLU A 308 18.13 -11.03 9.00
CA GLU A 308 19.44 -10.69 9.56
C GLU A 308 19.41 -10.72 11.08
N ASP A 309 18.41 -10.13 11.72
CA ASP A 309 18.23 -10.17 13.16
C ASP A 309 18.12 -11.61 13.69
N ALA A 310 17.35 -12.46 13.01
CA ALA A 310 17.21 -13.86 13.38
C ALA A 310 18.53 -14.66 13.20
N ARG A 311 19.35 -14.30 12.20
CA ARG A 311 20.70 -14.89 12.04
C ARG A 311 21.62 -14.45 13.16
N ALA A 312 21.62 -13.16 13.49
CA ALA A 312 22.41 -12.60 14.60
C ALA A 312 22.01 -13.24 15.94
N GLU A 313 20.71 -13.41 16.18
CA GLU A 313 20.20 -14.10 17.38
C GLU A 313 20.67 -15.57 17.47
N ARG A 314 20.61 -16.31 16.36
CA ARG A 314 21.10 -17.70 16.31
C ARG A 314 22.60 -17.78 16.56
N ALA A 315 23.38 -16.88 15.96
CA ALA A 315 24.82 -16.79 16.17
C ALA A 315 25.14 -16.48 17.63
N LEU A 316 24.42 -15.52 18.23
CA LEU A 316 24.58 -15.17 19.64
C LEU A 316 24.22 -16.31 20.58
N LYS A 317 23.11 -17.02 20.32
CA LYS A 317 22.71 -18.22 21.07
C LYS A 317 23.76 -19.35 20.96
N LYS A 318 24.36 -19.53 19.79
CA LYS A 318 25.43 -20.50 19.60
C LYS A 318 26.65 -20.14 20.42
N ARG A 319 27.13 -18.89 20.35
CA ARG A 319 28.26 -18.38 21.16
C ARG A 319 28.01 -18.54 22.67
N LEU A 320 26.77 -18.24 23.13
CA LEU A 320 26.36 -18.44 24.53
C LEU A 320 26.40 -19.92 24.96
N ARG A 321 26.00 -20.87 24.08
CA ARG A 321 26.10 -22.32 24.36
C ARG A 321 27.53 -22.77 24.42
N ASP A 322 28.36 -22.32 23.46
CA ASP A 322 29.76 -22.68 23.37
C ASP A 322 30.53 -22.15 24.59
N ALA A 323 30.26 -20.91 25.03
CA ALA A 323 30.83 -20.33 26.24
C ALA A 323 30.39 -21.07 27.52
N LYS A 324 29.13 -21.53 27.60
CA LYS A 324 28.64 -22.35 28.72
C LYS A 324 29.30 -23.75 28.73
N ALA A 325 29.60 -24.33 27.59
CA ALA A 325 30.29 -25.60 27.48
C ALA A 325 31.77 -25.47 27.91
N SER A 326 32.42 -24.34 27.63
CA SER A 326 33.81 -24.08 28.03
C SER A 326 33.98 -23.73 29.54
N THR A 327 32.97 -23.10 30.15
CA THR A 327 33.00 -22.80 31.60
C THR A 327 32.76 -24.02 32.51
N ASN A 328 32.26 -25.14 31.96
CA ASN A 328 32.20 -26.41 32.70
C ASN A 328 33.53 -27.21 32.71
N GLY A 329 34.54 -26.76 31.93
CA GLY A 329 35.88 -27.26 31.98
C GLY A 329 36.82 -26.13 32.45
N GLY A 330 37.12 -26.08 33.73
CA GLY A 330 37.87 -25.03 34.42
C GLY A 330 39.11 -24.57 33.64
N GLY A 331 39.14 -23.31 33.26
CA GLY A 331 40.27 -22.65 32.64
C GLY A 331 39.94 -21.20 32.37
N GLU A 332 40.46 -20.32 33.22
CA GLU A 332 40.53 -18.88 32.97
C GLU A 332 41.59 -18.68 31.89
N GLY A 333 41.14 -18.36 30.65
CA GLY A 333 41.98 -17.99 29.52
C GLY A 333 41.59 -16.59 29.08
N GLU A 334 42.39 -15.58 29.42
CA GLU A 334 42.37 -14.24 28.87
C GLU A 334 42.77 -14.32 27.37
N GLY A 335 41.83 -14.17 26.46
CA GLY A 335 42.06 -14.00 25.04
C GLY A 335 41.67 -12.60 24.61
N VAL A 336 42.63 -11.81 24.20
CA VAL A 336 42.50 -10.44 23.67
C VAL A 336 41.91 -10.53 22.27
N GLY A 337 40.63 -10.28 22.14
CA GLY A 337 39.91 -10.06 20.87
C GLY A 337 39.45 -8.61 20.74
N ASP A 338 39.20 -8.15 19.52
CA ASP A 338 38.77 -6.79 19.21
C ASP A 338 37.66 -6.33 20.19
N GLY A 339 37.94 -5.33 20.97
CA GLY A 339 37.24 -4.96 22.22
C GLY A 339 35.75 -4.60 22.09
N SER A 340 35.19 -4.46 20.86
CA SER A 340 33.79 -4.10 20.66
C SER A 340 32.84 -5.31 20.72
N GLU A 341 33.26 -6.47 20.26
CA GLU A 341 32.40 -7.70 20.25
C GLU A 341 32.41 -8.42 21.62
N GLU A 342 33.54 -8.45 22.33
CA GLU A 342 33.62 -9.01 23.66
C GLU A 342 32.81 -8.23 24.68
N ASP A 343 32.77 -6.92 24.53
CA ASP A 343 31.94 -6.02 25.33
C ASP A 343 30.44 -6.27 25.12
N ALA A 344 30.01 -6.48 23.86
CA ALA A 344 28.60 -6.79 23.55
C ALA A 344 28.16 -8.15 24.12
N PHE A 345 29.03 -9.13 24.10
CA PHE A 345 28.79 -10.44 24.71
C PHE A 345 28.68 -10.36 26.24
N ALA A 346 29.61 -9.70 26.91
CA ALA A 346 29.58 -9.51 28.34
C ALA A 346 28.32 -8.79 28.82
N ARG A 347 27.89 -7.76 28.10
CA ARG A 347 26.63 -7.04 28.35
C ARG A 347 25.41 -7.92 28.18
N THR A 348 25.37 -8.77 27.17
CA THR A 348 24.28 -9.72 26.93
C THR A 348 24.20 -10.78 28.03
N VAL A 349 25.34 -11.30 28.52
CA VAL A 349 25.41 -12.21 29.67
C VAL A 349 24.92 -11.52 30.97
N ARG A 350 25.29 -10.25 31.14
CA ARG A 350 24.79 -9.45 32.26
C ARG A 350 23.28 -9.29 32.20
N LEU A 351 22.73 -8.98 31.02
CA LEU A 351 21.30 -8.89 30.79
C LEU A 351 20.59 -10.23 31.06
N GLU A 352 21.14 -11.35 30.61
CA GLU A 352 20.58 -12.68 30.88
C GLU A 352 20.48 -12.97 32.37
N ARG A 353 21.53 -12.61 33.16
CA ARG A 353 21.50 -12.78 34.63
C ARG A 353 20.41 -11.95 35.25
N LEU A 354 20.25 -10.70 34.86
CA LEU A 354 19.20 -9.81 35.35
C LEU A 354 17.80 -10.32 34.95
N MET A 355 17.63 -10.75 33.71
CA MET A 355 16.36 -11.27 33.20
C MET A 355 15.92 -12.62 33.82
N ARG A 356 16.85 -13.44 34.29
CA ARG A 356 16.51 -14.64 35.06
C ARG A 356 15.82 -14.31 36.37
N ARG A 357 16.23 -13.24 37.03
CA ARG A 357 15.61 -12.75 38.29
C ARG A 357 14.22 -12.18 38.06
N VAL A 358 13.98 -11.54 36.89
CA VAL A 358 12.64 -11.04 36.50
C VAL A 358 11.59 -12.13 36.42
N GLY A 359 11.97 -13.37 36.10
CA GLY A 359 11.04 -14.50 35.88
C GLY A 359 10.89 -15.49 37.02
N GLY A 360 11.58 -15.32 38.16
CA GLY A 360 11.50 -16.19 39.31
C GLY A 360 10.11 -16.19 39.94
N SER A 361 9.42 -17.33 39.91
CA SER A 361 8.16 -17.54 40.63
C SER A 361 8.45 -17.63 42.12
N GLY A 362 7.76 -16.81 42.90
CA GLY A 362 7.87 -16.64 44.32
C GLY A 362 8.25 -17.87 45.16
N GLY A 363 9.52 -17.96 45.50
CA GLY A 363 9.97 -18.65 46.64
C GLY A 363 10.07 -17.64 47.82
N THR A 364 9.51 -17.95 48.94
CA THR A 364 9.44 -17.17 50.15
C THR A 364 10.80 -16.98 50.86
N SER A 365 11.85 -16.68 50.09
CA SER A 365 13.13 -16.30 50.71
C SER A 365 13.27 -14.77 50.66
N ARG A 366 13.50 -14.20 51.82
CA ARG A 366 13.76 -12.75 52.09
C ARG A 366 14.99 -12.19 51.35
N ASP A 367 15.59 -12.97 50.42
CA ASP A 367 16.78 -12.66 49.67
C ASP A 367 16.54 -12.54 48.17
N ASP A 368 15.27 -12.40 47.70
CA ASP A 368 14.97 -12.01 46.32
C ASP A 368 15.46 -10.59 46.09
N GLY A 369 16.77 -10.52 45.81
CA GLY A 369 17.46 -9.27 45.50
C GLY A 369 16.65 -8.44 44.52
N ILE A 370 16.43 -7.21 44.92
CA ILE A 370 15.74 -6.17 44.13
C ILE A 370 16.26 -6.26 42.69
N VAL A 371 15.39 -6.62 41.75
CA VAL A 371 15.76 -6.63 40.35
C VAL A 371 16.09 -5.19 39.94
N ASP A 372 17.30 -4.99 39.51
CA ASP A 372 17.76 -3.68 39.04
C ASP A 372 17.18 -3.43 37.60
N TYR A 373 15.95 -2.97 37.57
CA TYR A 373 15.26 -2.63 36.33
C TYR A 373 15.91 -1.44 35.63
N ASP A 374 16.59 -0.55 36.33
CA ASP A 374 17.32 0.56 35.73
C ASP A 374 18.53 0.05 34.94
N ALA A 375 19.25 -0.91 35.47
CA ALA A 375 20.34 -1.58 34.74
C ALA A 375 19.82 -2.38 33.53
N VAL A 376 18.67 -3.04 33.65
CA VAL A 376 18.02 -3.72 32.51
C VAL A 376 17.63 -2.71 31.44
N ALA A 377 17.00 -1.60 31.83
CA ALA A 377 16.60 -0.54 30.91
C ALA A 377 17.79 0.10 30.19
N ALA A 378 18.87 0.41 30.92
CA ALA A 378 20.10 0.97 30.37
C ALA A 378 20.73 0.03 29.31
N LEU A 379 20.87 -1.26 29.61
CA LEU A 379 21.40 -2.25 28.68
C LEU A 379 20.54 -2.38 27.41
N LEU A 380 19.23 -2.30 27.53
CA LEU A 380 18.30 -2.38 26.41
C LEU A 380 18.25 -1.08 25.61
N ALA A 381 18.42 0.08 26.23
CA ALA A 381 18.43 1.38 25.56
C ALA A 381 19.70 1.56 24.70
N GLU A 382 20.85 1.19 25.27
CA GLU A 382 22.16 1.52 24.68
C GLU A 382 22.64 0.49 23.65
N HIS A 383 22.22 -0.80 23.77
CA HIS A 383 22.84 -1.89 23.03
C HIS A 383 21.84 -2.72 22.19
N GLU A 384 22.05 -2.74 20.88
CA GLU A 384 21.22 -3.53 19.94
C GLU A 384 21.29 -5.03 20.22
N ALA A 385 22.48 -5.57 20.55
CA ALA A 385 22.64 -6.97 20.92
C ALA A 385 21.77 -7.38 22.11
N CYS A 386 21.59 -6.49 23.08
CA CYS A 386 20.73 -6.70 24.23
C CYS A 386 19.24 -6.70 23.84
N ARG A 387 18.84 -5.82 22.92
CA ARG A 387 17.46 -5.81 22.37
C ARG A 387 17.15 -7.08 21.58
N VAL A 388 18.10 -7.54 20.75
CA VAL A 388 17.97 -8.82 20.02
C VAL A 388 17.86 -9.99 20.99
N PHE A 389 18.65 -10.03 22.04
CA PHE A 389 18.60 -11.08 23.07
C PHE A 389 17.26 -11.06 23.84
N ALA A 390 16.73 -9.91 24.19
CA ALA A 390 15.44 -9.80 24.89
C ALA A 390 14.26 -10.36 24.07
N ARG A 391 14.35 -10.30 22.75
CA ARG A 391 13.41 -10.89 21.82
C ARG A 391 13.59 -12.40 21.69
N GLY A 392 14.78 -12.93 21.93
CA GLY A 392 15.14 -14.31 21.73
C GLY A 392 14.28 -15.31 22.52
N GLY A 393 14.21 -16.55 22.03
CA GLY A 393 13.40 -17.60 22.66
C GLY A 393 11.89 -17.36 22.54
N GLY A 394 11.41 -16.79 21.42
CA GLY A 394 10.00 -16.49 21.21
C GLY A 394 9.49 -15.32 22.04
N GLY A 395 10.37 -14.36 22.33
CA GLY A 395 10.03 -13.17 23.13
C GLY A 395 9.97 -13.43 24.62
N ALA A 396 10.69 -14.43 25.12
CA ALA A 396 10.67 -14.80 26.53
C ALA A 396 11.07 -13.62 27.43
N GLY A 397 12.05 -12.81 27.04
CA GLY A 397 12.48 -11.62 27.78
C GLY A 397 11.40 -10.54 27.82
N ILE A 398 10.87 -10.17 26.67
CA ILE A 398 9.78 -9.22 26.49
C ILE A 398 8.52 -9.73 27.19
N GLY A 399 8.23 -11.04 27.06
CA GLY A 399 7.10 -11.69 27.73
C GLY A 399 7.19 -11.62 29.26
N LYS A 400 8.38 -11.79 29.83
CA LYS A 400 8.60 -11.67 31.28
C LYS A 400 8.37 -10.23 31.76
N LEU A 401 8.87 -9.23 31.06
CA LEU A 401 8.64 -7.83 31.40
C LEU A 401 7.15 -7.48 31.32
N ALA A 402 6.48 -7.89 30.24
CA ALA A 402 5.04 -7.66 30.07
C ALA A 402 4.19 -8.36 31.13
N SER A 403 4.56 -9.58 31.55
CA SER A 403 3.83 -10.31 32.61
C SER A 403 3.95 -9.62 33.99
N ARG A 404 5.05 -8.93 34.25
CA ARG A 404 5.21 -8.11 35.47
C ARG A 404 4.31 -6.87 35.47
N LEU A 405 3.91 -6.37 34.34
CA LEU A 405 2.93 -5.30 34.20
C LEU A 405 1.51 -5.78 34.47
N ALA A 406 1.19 -7.02 34.10
CA ALA A 406 -0.14 -7.61 34.33
C ALA A 406 -0.45 -7.66 35.85
N ASN A 407 0.48 -8.19 36.63
CA ASN A 407 0.34 -8.36 38.09
C ASN A 407 1.64 -7.92 38.78
N PRO A 408 1.90 -6.62 38.94
CA PRO A 408 3.11 -6.16 39.62
C PRO A 408 2.99 -6.42 41.11
N PRO A 409 4.02 -6.96 41.75
CA PRO A 409 4.04 -7.16 43.22
C PRO A 409 3.92 -5.83 43.99
N ASP A 410 4.52 -4.79 43.45
CA ASP A 410 4.40 -3.40 43.92
C ASP A 410 4.48 -2.40 42.73
N ALA A 411 4.20 -1.14 43.01
CA ALA A 411 4.19 -0.08 42.02
C ALA A 411 5.58 0.17 41.40
N ARG A 412 6.66 0.01 42.21
CA ARG A 412 8.04 0.25 41.74
C ARG A 412 8.49 -0.83 40.77
N VAL A 413 8.13 -2.09 41.04
CA VAL A 413 8.41 -3.22 40.12
C VAL A 413 7.67 -3.03 38.80
N GLY A 414 6.40 -2.59 38.84
CA GLY A 414 5.63 -2.28 37.64
C GLY A 414 6.26 -1.14 36.85
N ALA A 415 6.65 -0.06 37.51
CA ALA A 415 7.30 1.08 36.84
C ALA A 415 8.65 0.70 36.22
N GLY A 416 9.48 -0.05 36.94
CA GLY A 416 10.77 -0.55 36.45
C GLY A 416 10.60 -1.48 35.25
N ALA A 417 9.65 -2.40 35.31
CA ALA A 417 9.34 -3.29 34.18
C ALA A 417 8.83 -2.50 32.95
N ALA A 418 8.00 -1.46 33.15
CA ALA A 418 7.55 -0.58 32.09
C ALA A 418 8.71 0.16 31.43
N LYS A 419 9.64 0.73 32.26
CA LYS A 419 10.84 1.41 31.78
C LYS A 419 11.73 0.49 30.96
N ALA A 420 11.99 -0.72 31.44
CA ALA A 420 12.79 -1.70 30.73
C ALA A 420 12.12 -2.15 29.41
N LEU A 421 10.80 -2.31 29.43
CA LEU A 421 10.04 -2.67 28.23
C LEU A 421 10.02 -1.52 27.20
N ALA A 422 9.92 -0.27 27.65
CA ALA A 422 10.02 0.90 26.77
C ALA A 422 11.38 0.97 26.08
N ALA A 423 12.47 0.75 26.82
CA ALA A 423 13.82 0.68 26.27
C ALA A 423 13.98 -0.47 25.23
N ALA A 424 13.33 -1.63 25.48
CA ALA A 424 13.33 -2.74 24.53
C ALA A 424 12.54 -2.40 23.25
N CYS A 425 11.39 -1.74 23.37
CA CYS A 425 10.46 -1.42 22.28
C CYS A 425 10.91 -0.26 21.37
N VAL A 426 12.08 0.33 21.59
CA VAL A 426 12.73 1.20 20.59
C VAL A 426 12.98 0.45 19.29
N SER A 427 13.16 -0.88 19.34
CA SER A 427 13.27 -1.75 18.17
C SER A 427 11.87 -2.19 17.67
N GLU A 428 11.55 -1.97 16.39
CA GLU A 428 10.31 -2.43 15.73
C GLU A 428 10.06 -3.91 15.93
N ALA A 429 11.10 -4.74 15.74
CA ALA A 429 11.00 -6.18 15.91
C ALA A 429 10.62 -6.60 17.34
N ASN A 430 10.95 -5.79 18.36
CA ASN A 430 10.53 -6.02 19.74
C ASN A 430 9.07 -5.61 19.96
N CYS A 431 8.62 -4.53 19.30
CA CYS A 431 7.20 -4.14 19.27
C CYS A 431 6.33 -5.25 18.65
N GLU A 432 6.80 -5.83 17.56
CA GLU A 432 6.11 -6.95 16.90
C GLU A 432 6.09 -8.20 17.78
N CYS A 433 7.20 -8.53 18.44
CA CYS A 433 7.27 -9.63 19.39
C CYS A 433 6.31 -9.45 20.57
N LEU A 434 6.14 -8.21 21.05
CA LEU A 434 5.13 -7.87 22.07
C LEU A 434 3.73 -8.08 21.50
N ALA A 435 3.47 -7.62 20.27
CA ALA A 435 2.19 -7.68 19.60
C ALA A 435 1.72 -9.10 19.24
N LEU A 436 2.62 -10.06 19.08
CA LEU A 436 2.28 -11.47 18.85
C LEU A 436 1.45 -12.10 19.98
N ALA A 437 1.49 -11.55 21.17
CA ALA A 437 0.70 -12.04 22.31
C ALA A 437 -0.26 -10.94 22.79
N PRO A 438 -1.56 -10.98 22.42
CA PRO A 438 -2.54 -9.95 22.76
C PRO A 438 -2.64 -9.64 24.26
N ASP A 439 -2.46 -10.64 25.11
CA ASP A 439 -2.51 -10.47 26.57
C ASP A 439 -1.33 -9.62 27.10
N ARG A 440 -0.18 -9.65 26.42
CA ARG A 440 0.97 -8.81 26.78
C ARG A 440 0.68 -7.34 26.48
N VAL A 441 0.11 -7.06 25.31
CA VAL A 441 -0.30 -5.69 24.94
C VAL A 441 -1.40 -5.19 25.87
N LEU A 442 -2.37 -6.04 26.19
CA LEU A 442 -3.43 -5.71 27.14
C LEU A 442 -2.88 -5.38 28.52
N ALA A 443 -1.86 -6.09 28.99
CA ALA A 443 -1.19 -5.81 30.25
C ALA A 443 -0.56 -4.41 30.26
N VAL A 444 0.08 -4.00 29.17
CA VAL A 444 0.64 -2.66 29.02
C VAL A 444 -0.47 -1.60 29.04
N VAL A 445 -1.55 -1.83 28.26
CA VAL A 445 -2.69 -0.91 28.20
C VAL A 445 -3.34 -0.75 29.57
N ARG A 446 -3.59 -1.86 30.31
CA ARG A 446 -4.14 -1.84 31.67
C ARG A 446 -3.22 -1.10 32.65
N PHE A 447 -1.91 -1.29 32.51
CA PHE A 447 -0.96 -0.61 33.39
C PHE A 447 -0.93 0.91 33.11
N ALA A 448 -0.93 1.30 31.86
CA ALA A 448 -1.02 2.71 31.43
C ALA A 448 -2.35 3.38 31.86
N SER A 449 -3.42 2.58 32.00
CA SER A 449 -4.77 3.02 32.37
C SER A 449 -4.99 3.12 33.87
N ARG A 450 -4.05 2.65 34.69
CA ARG A 450 -4.19 2.74 36.15
C ARG A 450 -4.21 4.20 36.57
N ARG A 451 -5.34 4.63 37.14
CA ARG A 451 -5.43 5.95 37.73
C ARG A 451 -4.52 6.00 38.96
N ALA A 452 -3.68 7.01 39.03
CA ALA A 452 -3.10 7.39 40.32
C ALA A 452 -4.27 7.75 41.24
N ALA A 453 -4.42 7.04 42.33
CA ALA A 453 -5.51 7.25 43.32
C ALA A 453 -5.45 8.65 43.93
N SER A 454 -4.28 9.28 43.90
CA SER A 454 -4.09 10.71 44.18
C SER A 454 -3.27 11.31 43.03
N PHE A 455 -3.74 12.42 42.49
CA PHE A 455 -3.04 13.18 41.44
C PHE A 455 -1.68 13.75 41.87
N ALA A 456 -1.27 13.52 43.11
CA ALA A 456 -0.08 14.09 43.75
C ALA A 456 1.16 13.19 43.71
N GLU A 457 1.05 11.91 43.29
CA GLU A 457 2.22 11.02 43.28
C GLU A 457 2.94 11.06 41.94
N VAL A 458 4.03 11.81 41.86
CA VAL A 458 4.96 11.86 40.70
C VAL A 458 5.39 10.47 40.26
N ALA A 459 5.62 9.55 41.19
CA ALA A 459 6.01 8.17 40.91
C ALA A 459 4.93 7.38 40.12
N ALA A 460 3.64 7.63 40.36
CA ALA A 460 2.56 7.01 39.60
C ALA A 460 2.45 7.58 38.17
N LEU A 461 2.73 8.88 38.04
CA LEU A 461 2.79 9.54 36.72
C LEU A 461 3.97 9.03 35.90
N ASP A 462 5.15 8.84 36.51
CA ASP A 462 6.33 8.29 35.85
C ASP A 462 6.12 6.81 35.42
N ALA A 463 5.47 6.03 36.28
CA ALA A 463 5.13 4.65 35.96
C ALA A 463 4.18 4.55 34.74
N SER A 464 3.13 5.38 34.70
CA SER A 464 2.20 5.48 33.60
C SER A 464 2.91 5.98 32.31
N PHE A 465 3.84 6.94 32.45
CA PHE A 465 4.62 7.48 31.34
C PHE A 465 5.38 6.40 30.60
N HIS A 466 6.13 5.53 31.30
CA HIS A 466 6.89 4.47 30.63
C HIS A 466 6.00 3.43 29.91
N ALA A 467 4.84 3.12 30.48
CA ALA A 467 3.88 2.27 29.79
C ALA A 467 3.31 2.95 28.52
N MET A 468 3.07 4.26 28.60
CA MET A 468 2.66 5.06 27.44
C MET A 468 3.76 5.15 26.38
N GLU A 469 5.04 5.17 26.76
CA GLU A 469 6.17 5.09 25.82
C GLU A 469 6.17 3.77 25.05
N VAL A 470 5.92 2.63 25.74
CA VAL A 470 5.76 1.33 25.05
C VAL A 470 4.65 1.40 24.01
N LEU A 471 3.49 1.97 24.38
CA LEU A 471 2.35 2.12 23.47
C LEU A 471 2.68 3.08 22.32
N ARG A 472 3.45 4.14 22.57
CA ARG A 472 3.91 5.08 21.55
C ARG A 472 4.76 4.39 20.50
N GLU A 473 5.77 3.63 20.93
CA GLU A 473 6.65 2.90 20.02
C GLU A 473 5.89 1.81 19.25
N CYS A 474 5.05 1.01 19.91
CA CYS A 474 4.21 0.01 19.25
C CYS A 474 3.23 0.64 18.25
N SER A 475 2.68 1.81 18.53
CA SER A 475 1.71 2.47 17.65
C SER A 475 2.33 3.06 16.36
N ARG A 476 3.65 3.24 16.29
CA ARG A 476 4.36 3.70 15.10
C ARG A 476 4.28 2.70 13.95
N HIS A 477 4.27 1.40 14.27
CA HIS A 477 4.33 0.32 13.31
C HIS A 477 2.93 -0.28 13.09
N GLU A 478 2.58 -0.61 11.84
CA GLU A 478 1.21 -1.00 11.48
C GLU A 478 0.72 -2.25 12.20
N GLY A 479 1.54 -3.31 12.26
CA GLY A 479 1.20 -4.58 12.92
C GLY A 479 0.95 -4.40 14.43
N PRO A 480 1.95 -3.90 15.18
CA PRO A 480 1.80 -3.60 16.60
C PRO A 480 0.69 -2.59 16.91
N ARG A 481 0.48 -1.58 16.07
CA ARG A 481 -0.61 -0.62 16.20
C ARG A 481 -1.97 -1.29 16.26
N ARG A 482 -2.24 -2.24 15.35
CA ARG A 482 -3.49 -3.00 15.34
C ARG A 482 -3.67 -3.80 16.63
N ALA A 483 -2.60 -4.38 17.17
CA ALA A 483 -2.65 -5.08 18.43
C ALA A 483 -2.97 -4.15 19.61
N VAL A 484 -2.43 -2.93 19.61
CA VAL A 484 -2.75 -1.89 20.60
C VAL A 484 -4.23 -1.48 20.51
N VAL A 485 -4.75 -1.25 19.30
CA VAL A 485 -6.17 -0.95 19.07
C VAL A 485 -7.08 -2.07 19.59
N ALA A 486 -6.74 -3.32 19.29
CA ALA A 486 -7.49 -4.47 19.78
C ALA A 486 -7.45 -4.59 21.32
N ALA A 487 -6.31 -4.28 21.94
CA ALA A 487 -6.18 -4.29 23.40
C ALA A 487 -7.04 -3.20 24.08
N PHE A 488 -7.10 -2.01 23.51
CA PHE A 488 -8.00 -0.96 24.01
C PHE A 488 -9.48 -1.35 23.84
N ALA A 489 -9.86 -1.93 22.70
CA ALA A 489 -11.22 -2.40 22.46
C ALA A 489 -11.61 -3.50 23.48
N ARG A 490 -10.69 -4.43 23.77
CA ARG A 490 -10.91 -5.49 24.75
C ARG A 490 -11.04 -4.93 26.16
N LEU A 491 -10.21 -3.97 26.54
CA LEU A 491 -10.31 -3.32 27.86
C LEU A 491 -11.66 -2.63 28.03
N ALA A 492 -12.16 -1.93 27.02
CA ALA A 492 -13.45 -1.29 27.06
C ALA A 492 -14.60 -2.30 27.24
N ALA A 493 -14.56 -3.40 26.47
CA ALA A 493 -15.56 -4.48 26.59
C ALA A 493 -15.56 -5.14 27.98
N GLU A 494 -14.38 -5.33 28.58
CA GLU A 494 -14.26 -5.85 29.95
C GLU A 494 -14.85 -4.86 31.00
N GLN A 495 -14.65 -3.57 30.80
CA GLN A 495 -15.21 -2.52 31.66
C GLN A 495 -16.75 -2.42 31.51
N GLU A 496 -17.27 -2.53 30.30
CA GLU A 496 -18.72 -2.57 30.05
C GLU A 496 -19.35 -3.79 30.73
N ALA A 497 -18.74 -4.97 30.60
CA ALA A 497 -19.22 -6.20 31.23
C ALA A 497 -19.21 -6.15 32.77
N THR A 498 -18.24 -5.45 33.37
CA THR A 498 -18.20 -5.24 34.85
C THR A 498 -19.28 -4.27 35.27
N HIS A 499 -19.46 -3.17 34.53
CA HIS A 499 -20.50 -2.17 34.87
C HIS A 499 -21.93 -2.75 34.78
N GLU A 500 -22.17 -3.64 33.81
CA GLU A 500 -23.45 -4.33 33.63
C GLU A 500 -23.74 -5.33 34.78
N LYS A 501 -22.71 -5.98 35.31
CA LYS A 501 -22.80 -6.85 36.50
C LYS A 501 -23.11 -6.09 37.77
N ASP A 502 -22.50 -4.91 37.95
CA ASP A 502 -22.65 -4.11 39.16
C ASP A 502 -23.98 -3.32 39.19
N ASN A 503 -24.65 -3.12 38.05
CA ASN A 503 -25.93 -2.44 37.92
C ASN A 503 -26.94 -3.23 37.09
N PRO A 504 -27.39 -4.42 37.54
CA PRO A 504 -28.37 -5.21 36.81
C PRO A 504 -29.75 -4.54 36.91
N GLY A 505 -30.20 -3.85 35.87
CA GLY A 505 -31.52 -3.23 35.77
C GLY A 505 -31.53 -1.76 35.39
N ALA A 506 -30.39 -1.13 35.20
CA ALA A 506 -30.32 0.21 34.61
C ALA A 506 -30.70 0.14 33.13
N HIS A 507 -31.99 0.22 32.81
CA HIS A 507 -32.50 0.30 31.43
C HIS A 507 -32.10 1.62 30.71
N VAL A 508 -31.39 2.49 31.36
CA VAL A 508 -30.74 3.62 30.72
C VAL A 508 -29.52 3.03 30.01
N ARG A 509 -29.51 3.04 28.66
CA ARG A 509 -28.35 2.71 27.85
C ARG A 509 -27.14 3.39 28.48
N ALA A 510 -26.33 2.61 29.21
CA ALA A 510 -25.07 3.10 29.74
C ALA A 510 -24.29 3.78 28.59
N PRO A 511 -23.75 4.97 28.76
CA PRO A 511 -22.94 5.57 27.73
C PRO A 511 -21.83 4.58 27.42
N ARG A 512 -21.74 4.16 26.16
CA ARG A 512 -20.67 3.25 25.72
C ARG A 512 -19.35 3.81 26.20
N LEU A 513 -18.65 3.06 27.05
CA LEU A 513 -17.37 3.51 27.57
C LEU A 513 -16.42 3.72 26.38
N ASN A 514 -15.79 4.90 26.35
CA ASN A 514 -14.80 5.19 25.30
C ASN A 514 -13.63 4.23 25.44
N PRO A 515 -13.30 3.42 24.43
CA PRO A 515 -12.16 2.50 24.49
C PRO A 515 -10.84 3.18 24.84
N PHE A 516 -10.69 4.44 24.48
CA PHE A 516 -9.51 5.25 24.79
C PHE A 516 -9.66 6.13 26.04
N GLY A 517 -10.57 5.78 26.96
CA GLY A 517 -10.79 6.53 28.19
C GLY A 517 -9.52 6.79 29.00
N ALA A 518 -8.60 5.81 29.01
CA ALA A 518 -7.30 5.94 29.65
C ALA A 518 -6.42 7.03 29.03
N LEU A 519 -6.40 7.13 27.68
CA LEU A 519 -5.68 8.20 26.98
C LEU A 519 -6.34 9.55 27.25
N LYS A 520 -7.65 9.58 27.26
CA LYS A 520 -8.45 10.77 27.54
C LYS A 520 -8.19 11.31 28.95
N ASP A 521 -8.10 10.41 29.94
CA ASP A 521 -7.79 10.79 31.33
C ASP A 521 -6.41 11.43 31.46
N GLN A 522 -5.40 10.97 30.69
CA GLN A 522 -4.07 11.60 30.65
C GLN A 522 -4.08 12.97 29.96
N LEU A 523 -5.06 13.22 29.09
CA LEU A 523 -5.20 14.46 28.33
C LEU A 523 -6.07 15.50 29.06
N ARG A 524 -6.79 15.12 30.12
CA ARG A 524 -7.63 16.09 30.87
C ARG A 524 -6.77 17.18 31.51
N ILE A 525 -7.06 18.42 31.13
CA ILE A 525 -6.43 19.60 31.72
C ILE A 525 -7.07 19.84 33.11
N PRO A 526 -6.31 19.80 34.22
CA PRO A 526 -6.86 20.07 35.52
C PRO A 526 -7.51 21.47 35.61
N ALA A 527 -8.62 21.60 36.32
CA ALA A 527 -9.29 22.90 36.52
C ALA A 527 -8.33 23.94 37.15
N ALA A 528 -8.50 25.20 36.75
CA ALA A 528 -7.73 26.30 37.34
C ALA A 528 -8.05 26.36 38.85
N GLY A 529 -7.06 26.16 39.74
CA GLY A 529 -7.25 26.16 41.17
C GLY A 529 -6.98 24.81 41.85
N ALA A 530 -6.73 23.73 41.12
CA ALA A 530 -6.31 22.48 41.74
C ALA A 530 -4.96 22.67 42.48
N ARG A 531 -4.83 22.10 43.71
CA ARG A 531 -3.62 22.19 44.55
C ARG A 531 -2.33 21.75 43.84
N ASP A 532 -2.49 20.98 42.81
CA ASP A 532 -1.41 20.42 41.98
C ASP A 532 -0.77 21.43 41.01
N ALA A 533 -1.37 22.62 40.83
CA ALA A 533 -0.76 23.67 39.98
C ALA A 533 0.49 24.29 40.64
N ALA A 534 0.73 23.99 41.93
CA ALA A 534 1.82 24.53 42.71
C ALA A 534 3.14 23.69 42.66
N ASP A 535 3.09 22.38 42.26
CA ASP A 535 4.30 21.55 42.16
C ASP A 535 4.82 21.51 40.72
N PRO A 536 5.99 22.12 40.41
CA PRO A 536 6.59 22.10 39.09
C PRO A 536 6.88 20.68 38.57
N ARG A 537 7.30 19.76 39.44
CA ARG A 537 7.63 18.37 39.07
C ARG A 537 6.40 17.60 38.64
N ALA A 538 5.28 17.74 39.35
CA ALA A 538 4.01 17.11 38.95
C ALA A 538 3.48 17.69 37.64
N ARG A 539 3.65 18.99 37.42
CA ARG A 539 3.28 19.68 36.18
C ARG A 539 4.09 19.13 35.00
N ASP A 540 5.41 19.00 35.14
CA ASP A 540 6.29 18.49 34.07
C ASP A 540 6.01 17.00 33.78
N ALA A 541 5.74 16.19 34.82
CA ALA A 541 5.36 14.79 34.63
C ALA A 541 4.04 14.65 33.87
N ARG A 542 3.05 15.50 34.17
CA ARG A 542 1.78 15.52 33.42
C ARG A 542 1.94 15.97 31.99
N LEU A 543 2.76 16.98 31.75
CA LEU A 543 3.04 17.45 30.38
C LEU A 543 3.70 16.35 29.55
N ARG A 544 4.68 15.62 30.13
CA ARG A 544 5.29 14.45 29.47
C ARG A 544 4.25 13.36 29.16
N ASN A 545 3.38 13.05 30.10
CA ASN A 545 2.30 12.06 29.90
C ASN A 545 1.33 12.51 28.80
N ALA A 546 0.91 13.78 28.80
CA ALA A 546 0.03 14.33 27.80
C ALA A 546 0.65 14.28 26.40
N ARG A 547 1.94 14.64 26.26
CA ARG A 547 2.67 14.51 24.98
C ARG A 547 2.68 13.07 24.50
N CYS A 548 2.99 12.13 25.39
CA CYS A 548 3.01 10.72 25.04
C CYS A 548 1.63 10.20 24.65
N ALA A 549 0.57 10.56 25.39
CA ALA A 549 -0.82 10.21 25.07
C ALA A 549 -1.28 10.77 23.72
N LEU A 550 -0.93 12.03 23.40
CA LEU A 550 -1.21 12.65 22.11
C LEU A 550 -0.48 11.92 20.98
N ALA A 551 0.79 11.55 21.19
CA ALA A 551 1.56 10.80 20.19
C ALA A 551 0.97 9.40 19.96
N VAL A 552 0.62 8.67 21.04
CA VAL A 552 -0.03 7.35 20.94
C VAL A 552 -1.33 7.48 20.16
N PHE A 553 -2.18 8.40 20.54
CA PHE A 553 -3.47 8.58 19.88
C PHE A 553 -3.30 9.02 18.42
N GLY A 554 -2.39 9.94 18.15
CA GLY A 554 -2.08 10.39 16.79
C GLY A 554 -1.68 9.23 15.87
N ASN A 555 -0.87 8.30 16.39
CA ASN A 555 -0.49 7.07 15.67
C ASN A 555 -1.66 6.09 15.51
N LEU A 556 -2.47 5.89 16.59
CA LEU A 556 -3.64 5.02 16.54
C LEU A 556 -4.70 5.54 15.55
N ALA A 557 -4.86 6.86 15.44
CA ALA A 557 -5.80 7.49 14.51
C ALA A 557 -5.46 7.23 13.02
N LEU A 558 -4.28 6.74 12.70
CA LEU A 558 -3.95 6.22 11.36
C LEU A 558 -4.69 4.91 11.04
N ASP A 559 -5.07 4.13 12.06
CA ASP A 559 -5.78 2.87 11.89
C ASP A 559 -7.30 3.11 11.75
N PRO A 560 -7.95 2.58 10.68
CA PRO A 560 -9.40 2.70 10.50
C PRO A 560 -10.21 2.09 11.66
N GLY A 561 -9.71 1.01 12.27
CA GLY A 561 -10.34 0.35 13.41
C GLY A 561 -10.37 1.25 14.64
N ALA A 562 -9.28 1.97 14.92
CA ALA A 562 -9.21 2.93 16.01
C ALA A 562 -10.21 4.07 15.81
N ARG A 563 -10.30 4.62 14.60
CA ARG A 563 -11.29 5.68 14.28
C ARG A 563 -12.72 5.19 14.45
N ALA A 564 -13.00 3.95 14.06
CA ALA A 564 -14.31 3.33 14.24
C ALA A 564 -14.71 3.19 15.72
N LEU A 565 -13.76 2.89 16.61
CA LEU A 565 -14.01 2.79 18.05
C LEU A 565 -14.44 4.12 18.67
N VAL A 566 -13.94 5.25 18.18
CA VAL A 566 -14.30 6.60 18.66
C VAL A 566 -15.58 7.14 18.01
N LYS A 567 -16.09 6.47 16.97
CA LYS A 567 -17.25 6.92 16.20
C LYS A 567 -18.51 7.16 17.05
N GLY A 568 -18.67 6.40 18.12
CA GLY A 568 -19.79 6.57 19.07
C GLY A 568 -19.77 7.95 19.74
N ASP A 569 -18.60 8.36 20.26
CA ASP A 569 -18.40 9.70 20.86
C ASP A 569 -18.63 10.80 19.83
N CYS A 570 -18.10 10.65 18.62
CA CYS A 570 -18.26 11.63 17.53
C CYS A 570 -19.74 11.80 17.14
N SER A 571 -20.48 10.69 17.02
CA SER A 571 -21.90 10.74 16.65
C SER A 571 -22.75 11.43 17.71
N SER A 572 -22.43 11.26 19.00
CA SER A 572 -23.13 11.92 20.09
C SER A 572 -22.93 13.44 20.07
N VAL A 573 -21.71 13.91 19.81
CA VAL A 573 -21.38 15.35 19.67
C VAL A 573 -22.17 15.99 18.53
N VAL A 574 -22.18 15.35 17.37
CA VAL A 574 -22.93 15.86 16.20
C VAL A 574 -24.43 15.90 16.47
N ALA A 575 -24.96 14.86 17.13
CA ALA A 575 -26.40 14.80 17.49
C ALA A 575 -26.78 15.89 18.54
N ASN A 576 -25.94 16.11 19.55
CA ASN A 576 -26.14 17.14 20.54
C ASN A 576 -26.13 18.54 19.91
N ALA A 577 -25.14 18.84 19.08
CA ALA A 577 -25.05 20.12 18.35
C ALA A 577 -26.22 20.35 17.38
N ALA A 578 -26.78 19.28 16.79
CA ALA A 578 -27.98 19.36 15.97
C ALA A 578 -29.24 19.65 16.83
N ALA A 579 -29.32 19.00 17.99
CA ALA A 579 -30.43 19.20 18.94
C ALA A 579 -30.42 20.63 19.55
N GLU A 580 -29.25 21.20 19.81
CA GLU A 580 -29.08 22.58 20.26
C GLU A 580 -29.60 23.58 19.21
N ARG A 581 -29.21 23.42 17.95
CA ARG A 581 -29.71 24.25 16.84
C ARG A 581 -31.23 24.16 16.67
N ALA A 582 -31.82 22.99 16.96
CA ALA A 582 -33.27 22.82 16.90
C ALA A 582 -33.98 23.47 18.10
N ARG A 583 -33.34 23.55 19.29
CA ARG A 583 -33.88 24.14 20.49
C ARG A 583 -33.83 25.70 20.53
N ASP A 584 -32.95 26.31 19.75
CA ASP A 584 -32.88 27.75 19.59
C ASP A 584 -34.17 28.38 19.06
N VAL A 585 -35.17 27.56 18.71
CA VAL A 585 -36.50 27.98 18.26
C VAL A 585 -37.54 27.96 19.39
N GLU A 586 -37.32 27.26 20.52
CA GLU A 586 -38.32 27.17 21.61
C GLU A 586 -37.80 27.49 23.04
N SER A 587 -38.32 28.54 23.64
CA SER A 587 -38.42 28.92 25.06
C SER A 587 -37.20 29.08 26.03
N ASN A 588 -37.23 30.16 26.81
CA ASN A 588 -36.13 30.82 27.54
C ASN A 588 -35.80 30.40 28.99
N VAL A 589 -36.42 29.42 29.64
CA VAL A 589 -36.27 29.21 31.09
C VAL A 589 -35.55 27.88 31.49
N SER A 590 -35.58 26.84 30.68
CA SER A 590 -34.80 25.62 30.93
C SER A 590 -33.45 25.56 30.16
N LYS A 591 -33.13 26.63 29.48
CA LYS A 591 -31.96 26.73 28.59
C LYS A 591 -30.64 26.65 29.34
N ARG A 592 -30.48 27.34 30.46
CA ARG A 592 -29.18 27.48 31.14
C ARG A 592 -28.62 26.17 31.70
N GLU A 593 -29.48 25.38 32.38
CA GLU A 593 -29.02 24.10 32.93
C GLU A 593 -28.80 23.03 31.84
N ALA A 594 -29.59 23.07 30.74
CA ALA A 594 -29.39 22.20 29.61
C ALA A 594 -28.16 22.60 28.76
N GLU A 595 -27.88 23.91 28.63
CA GLU A 595 -26.69 24.45 27.98
C GLU A 595 -25.42 24.09 28.76
N GLU A 596 -25.39 24.29 30.08
CA GLU A 596 -24.23 23.93 30.92
C GLU A 596 -23.95 22.43 30.94
N THR A 597 -24.97 21.57 30.90
CA THR A 597 -24.78 20.11 30.82
C THR A 597 -24.37 19.65 29.42
N ALA A 598 -24.85 20.29 28.35
CA ALA A 598 -24.45 19.99 26.98
C ALA A 598 -23.04 20.47 26.68
N GLU A 599 -22.65 21.67 27.13
CA GLU A 599 -21.29 22.19 27.05
C GLU A 599 -20.30 21.30 27.82
N ALA A 600 -20.67 20.81 29.02
CA ALA A 600 -19.81 19.92 29.80
C ALA A 600 -19.59 18.56 29.09
N ARG A 601 -20.63 18.01 28.43
CA ARG A 601 -20.53 16.78 27.65
C ARG A 601 -19.74 16.97 26.38
N ASP A 602 -19.91 18.08 25.68
CA ASP A 602 -19.16 18.43 24.48
C ASP A 602 -17.67 18.63 24.79
N ALA A 603 -17.34 19.33 25.89
CA ALA A 603 -15.97 19.54 26.34
C ALA A 603 -15.24 18.21 26.65
N ASP A 604 -16.00 17.20 27.07
CA ASP A 604 -15.46 15.87 27.40
C ASP A 604 -15.36 14.94 26.19
N ALA A 605 -15.84 15.33 25.01
CA ALA A 605 -15.69 14.54 23.81
C ALA A 605 -14.22 14.43 23.38
N PHE A 606 -13.80 13.25 22.93
CA PHE A 606 -12.39 12.96 22.64
C PHE A 606 -11.75 13.94 21.63
N PRO A 607 -12.40 14.31 20.50
CA PRO A 607 -11.85 15.31 19.60
C PRO A 607 -11.61 16.68 20.25
N HIS A 608 -12.49 17.10 21.15
CA HIS A 608 -12.40 18.40 21.83
C HIS A 608 -11.34 18.38 22.92
N VAL A 609 -11.18 17.27 23.64
CA VAL A 609 -10.10 17.07 24.62
C VAL A 609 -8.73 17.17 23.95
N VAL A 610 -8.55 16.53 22.78
CA VAL A 610 -7.32 16.63 21.99
C VAL A 610 -7.13 18.06 21.47
N GLY A 611 -8.17 18.66 20.91
CA GLY A 611 -8.15 20.04 20.39
C GLY A 611 -7.90 21.10 21.45
N GLY A 612 -8.18 20.80 22.73
CA GLY A 612 -7.90 21.66 23.87
C GLY A 612 -6.42 21.94 24.13
N TRP A 613 -5.55 21.07 23.65
CA TRP A 613 -4.09 21.22 23.75
C TRP A 613 -3.48 22.12 22.66
N ILE A 614 -4.22 22.44 21.62
CA ILE A 614 -3.74 23.32 20.53
C ILE A 614 -3.65 24.76 21.04
N GLY A 615 -2.45 25.32 21.09
CA GLY A 615 -2.19 26.66 21.58
C GLY A 615 -2.52 26.87 23.06
N SER A 616 -2.58 25.77 23.84
CA SER A 616 -2.86 25.84 25.28
C SER A 616 -1.71 26.52 26.02
N PRO A 617 -1.96 27.45 26.93
CA PRO A 617 -0.92 28.07 27.76
C PRO A 617 -0.26 27.10 28.74
N ARG A 618 -0.79 25.91 28.90
CA ARG A 618 -0.23 24.79 29.69
C ARG A 618 0.59 23.80 28.89
N GLY A 619 0.50 23.87 27.55
CA GLY A 619 1.29 23.10 26.60
C GLY A 619 2.47 23.92 26.06
N ASP A 620 3.23 23.31 25.22
CA ASP A 620 4.31 23.90 24.44
C ASP A 620 4.12 23.60 22.95
N ASP A 621 5.07 24.00 22.12
CA ASP A 621 5.00 23.80 20.66
C ASP A 621 4.94 22.30 20.31
N GLU A 622 5.64 21.43 21.05
CA GLU A 622 5.56 19.99 20.82
C GLU A 622 4.18 19.41 21.15
N THR A 623 3.56 19.87 22.22
CA THR A 623 2.20 19.47 22.58
C THR A 623 1.19 19.91 21.51
N THR A 624 1.35 21.15 21.03
CA THR A 624 0.54 21.69 19.92
C THR A 624 0.73 20.87 18.65
N ARG A 625 1.96 20.54 18.31
CA ARG A 625 2.31 19.71 17.16
C ARG A 625 1.67 18.32 17.23
N LEU A 626 1.79 17.66 18.37
CA LEU A 626 1.22 16.32 18.58
C LEU A 626 -0.32 16.33 18.57
N ALA A 627 -0.94 17.34 19.19
CA ALA A 627 -2.39 17.50 19.17
C ALA A 627 -2.90 17.75 17.73
N ALA A 628 -2.23 18.62 16.97
CA ALA A 628 -2.56 18.88 15.59
C ALA A 628 -2.41 17.61 14.73
N ALA A 629 -1.33 16.85 14.90
CA ALA A 629 -1.13 15.59 14.19
C ALA A 629 -2.25 14.58 14.52
N ALA A 630 -2.63 14.47 15.77
CA ALA A 630 -3.72 13.59 16.21
C ALA A 630 -5.08 13.98 15.60
N ILE A 631 -5.40 15.27 15.58
CA ILE A 631 -6.59 15.79 14.90
C ILE A 631 -6.53 15.52 13.39
N GLY A 632 -5.39 15.79 12.76
CA GLY A 632 -5.20 15.58 11.33
C GLY A 632 -5.43 14.13 10.90
N ASN A 633 -4.89 13.18 11.65
CA ASN A 633 -5.03 11.74 11.40
C ASN A 633 -6.47 11.26 11.68
N GLY A 634 -7.10 11.72 12.76
CA GLY A 634 -8.49 11.42 13.09
C GLY A 634 -9.47 11.93 12.04
N CYS A 635 -9.23 13.11 11.49
CA CYS A 635 -10.05 13.75 10.45
C CYS A 635 -10.03 13.03 9.08
N ALA A 636 -9.28 11.94 8.93
CA ALA A 636 -9.47 11.01 7.82
C ALA A 636 -10.87 10.37 7.83
N ASP A 637 -11.49 10.23 9.02
CA ASP A 637 -12.87 9.77 9.17
C ASP A 637 -13.87 10.95 9.11
N PRO A 638 -14.95 10.88 8.29
CA PRO A 638 -15.95 11.95 8.19
C PRO A 638 -16.67 12.26 9.51
N ALA A 639 -17.01 11.24 10.30
CA ALA A 639 -17.72 11.44 11.57
C ALA A 639 -16.82 12.16 12.59
N TRP A 640 -15.53 11.83 12.61
CA TRP A 640 -14.53 12.53 13.41
C TRP A 640 -14.40 14.00 12.98
N ARG A 641 -14.32 14.28 11.68
CA ARG A 641 -14.25 15.66 11.17
C ARG A 641 -15.46 16.48 11.59
N ALA A 642 -16.65 15.92 11.40
CA ALA A 642 -17.89 16.56 11.79
C ALA A 642 -17.93 16.87 13.30
N ALA A 643 -17.49 15.94 14.14
CA ALA A 643 -17.38 16.13 15.58
C ALA A 643 -16.37 17.24 15.97
N CYS A 644 -15.23 17.30 15.27
CA CYS A 644 -14.20 18.33 15.50
C CYS A 644 -14.72 19.77 15.31
N VAL A 645 -15.73 19.97 14.46
CA VAL A 645 -16.27 21.32 14.12
C VAL A 645 -17.66 21.56 14.70
N SER A 646 -18.21 20.58 15.41
CA SER A 646 -19.54 20.68 16.02
C SER A 646 -19.47 21.27 17.44
N GLY A 647 -20.55 21.88 17.90
CA GLY A 647 -20.64 22.47 19.24
C GLY A 647 -19.78 23.73 19.44
N VAL A 648 -19.83 24.28 20.66
CA VAL A 648 -19.09 25.50 21.03
C VAL A 648 -17.57 25.30 20.94
N HIS A 649 -17.07 24.17 21.40
CA HIS A 649 -15.64 23.85 21.35
C HIS A 649 -15.12 23.58 19.94
N GLY A 650 -15.93 22.93 19.07
CA GLY A 650 -15.59 22.68 17.69
C GLY A 650 -15.52 23.96 16.86
N ALA A 651 -16.41 24.93 17.06
CA ALA A 651 -16.38 26.21 16.36
C ALA A 651 -15.06 26.97 16.60
N SER A 652 -14.41 26.77 17.74
CA SER A 652 -13.11 27.38 18.06
C SER A 652 -11.90 26.65 17.48
N LEU A 653 -12.02 25.42 17.03
CA LEU A 653 -10.88 24.59 16.61
C LEU A 653 -10.15 25.15 15.38
N SER A 654 -10.89 25.54 14.36
CA SER A 654 -10.29 26.17 13.16
C SER A 654 -9.49 27.41 13.53
N ARG A 655 -10.06 28.25 14.40
CA ARG A 655 -9.38 29.44 14.96
C ARG A 655 -8.08 29.04 15.68
N LYS A 656 -8.14 28.10 16.63
CA LYS A 656 -6.97 27.65 17.40
C LYS A 656 -5.86 27.09 16.49
N LEU A 657 -6.21 26.30 15.50
CA LEU A 657 -5.26 25.79 14.51
C LEU A 657 -4.59 26.91 13.70
N PHE A 658 -5.36 27.89 13.22
CA PHE A 658 -4.79 29.05 12.51
C PHE A 658 -3.97 29.96 13.41
N GLU A 659 -4.37 30.15 14.65
CA GLU A 659 -3.59 30.91 15.65
C GLU A 659 -2.28 30.21 16.01
N ALA A 660 -2.30 28.88 16.15
CA ALA A 660 -1.14 28.04 16.44
C ALA A 660 -0.16 27.90 15.26
N LEU A 661 -0.56 28.27 14.05
CA LEU A 661 0.36 28.27 12.91
C LEU A 661 1.40 29.37 13.13
N PRO A 662 2.71 29.06 13.24
CA PRO A 662 3.75 30.05 13.46
C PRO A 662 3.75 31.12 12.34
N VAL A 663 4.07 32.36 12.69
CA VAL A 663 4.20 33.46 11.70
C VAL A 663 5.64 33.49 11.24
N ARG A 664 5.85 33.45 9.91
CA ARG A 664 7.19 33.66 9.32
C ARG A 664 7.29 35.02 8.69
N ASP A 665 8.35 35.76 9.07
CA ASP A 665 8.70 37.02 8.44
C ASP A 665 9.29 36.79 7.05
N VAL A 666 8.55 37.13 6.03
CA VAL A 666 8.95 37.03 4.62
C VAL A 666 10.16 37.95 4.32
N ALA A 667 10.34 39.02 5.08
CA ALA A 667 11.44 39.99 4.94
C ALA A 667 12.80 39.33 5.28
N ASN A 668 12.86 38.45 6.29
CA ASN A 668 14.10 37.79 6.72
C ASN A 668 14.42 36.51 5.92
N ALA A 669 13.53 36.05 5.06
CA ALA A 669 13.75 34.86 4.24
C ALA A 669 14.81 35.03 3.13
N LYS A 670 15.15 36.29 2.79
CA LYS A 670 16.16 36.61 1.75
C LYS A 670 17.61 36.36 2.20
N THR A 671 17.88 36.20 3.48
CA THR A 671 19.23 36.11 4.06
C THR A 671 19.53 34.79 4.79
N ALA A 672 18.60 33.82 4.78
CA ALA A 672 18.81 32.53 5.47
C ALA A 672 19.70 31.58 4.64
N PRO A 673 20.78 31.03 5.22
CA PRO A 673 21.54 29.97 4.58
C PRO A 673 20.67 28.71 4.41
N ALA A 674 20.83 28.05 3.28
CA ALA A 674 20.17 26.79 2.96
C ALA A 674 20.65 25.66 3.87
N GLY A 675 19.76 25.03 4.58
CA GLY A 675 20.06 23.83 5.37
C GLY A 675 19.08 23.61 6.52
N LEU A 676 17.96 22.95 6.23
CA LEU A 676 17.05 22.40 7.23
C LEU A 676 17.02 20.88 7.02
N GLY A 677 17.92 20.16 7.73
CA GLY A 677 17.88 18.71 7.78
C GLY A 677 17.08 18.23 8.99
N LEU A 678 15.97 17.55 8.77
CA LEU A 678 15.23 16.82 9.78
C LEU A 678 15.83 15.42 9.96
N GLY A 679 16.85 15.33 10.78
CA GLY A 679 17.39 14.04 11.21
C GLY A 679 16.64 13.54 12.44
N LEU A 680 15.86 12.46 12.31
CA LEU A 680 15.50 11.59 13.42
C LEU A 680 16.75 10.84 13.90
N GLY A 681 17.65 11.54 14.56
CA GLY A 681 18.86 10.99 15.11
C GLY A 681 19.13 11.57 16.49
N LEU A 682 18.83 10.82 17.54
CA LEU A 682 19.43 10.97 18.86
C LEU A 682 20.93 10.61 18.72
N GLY A 683 21.75 11.57 18.33
CA GLY A 683 23.19 11.44 18.23
C GLY A 683 23.84 12.78 18.50
N GLN A 684 24.64 12.81 19.54
CA GLN A 684 25.53 13.81 20.06
C GLN A 684 25.86 14.96 19.08
N ARG A 685 25.36 16.17 19.36
CA ARG A 685 25.89 17.43 18.80
C ARG A 685 26.95 18.00 19.74
N GLN A 686 28.20 18.03 19.25
CA GLN A 686 29.24 18.88 19.81
C GLN A 686 28.86 20.34 19.59
N ALA A 687 29.03 21.12 20.65
CA ALA A 687 28.76 22.55 20.74
C ALA A 687 29.35 23.33 19.55
N ARG A 688 28.47 23.94 18.76
CA ARG A 688 28.79 25.07 17.91
C ARG A 688 28.09 26.30 18.44
N SER A 689 28.79 27.43 18.42
CA SER A 689 28.44 28.78 18.89
C SER A 689 26.96 29.03 19.23
N ASP A 690 26.71 29.33 20.50
CA ASP A 690 25.42 29.24 21.22
C ASP A 690 24.25 30.09 20.67
N GLY A 691 24.46 30.97 19.70
CA GLY A 691 23.38 31.82 19.13
C GLY A 691 22.76 31.29 17.84
N GLU A 692 23.55 30.87 16.87
CA GLU A 692 23.07 30.42 15.55
C GLU A 692 22.41 29.03 15.62
N GLY A 693 22.91 28.17 16.51
CA GLY A 693 22.36 26.82 16.70
C GLY A 693 20.97 26.83 17.33
N ALA A 694 20.70 27.76 18.26
CA ALA A 694 19.39 27.88 18.91
C ALA A 694 18.34 28.44 17.97
N GLU A 695 18.69 29.35 17.08
CA GLU A 695 17.76 29.89 16.08
C GLU A 695 17.46 28.88 14.96
N ALA A 696 18.42 28.08 14.54
CA ALA A 696 18.22 26.99 13.59
C ALA A 696 17.28 25.91 14.18
N ALA A 697 17.50 25.49 15.44
CA ALA A 697 16.65 24.53 16.12
C ALA A 697 15.19 25.06 16.30
N ARG A 698 15.02 26.36 16.56
CA ARG A 698 13.72 26.98 16.65
C ARG A 698 13.00 26.99 15.30
N ARG A 699 13.70 27.31 14.21
CA ARG A 699 13.14 27.28 12.85
C ARG A 699 12.70 25.86 12.43
N GLU A 700 13.44 24.86 12.84
CA GLU A 700 13.11 23.44 12.63
C GLU A 700 11.86 23.03 13.39
N SER A 701 11.76 23.37 14.68
CA SER A 701 10.57 23.13 15.51
C SER A 701 9.33 23.85 14.97
N ASP A 702 9.47 25.10 14.49
CA ASP A 702 8.37 25.86 13.88
C ASP A 702 7.89 25.19 12.57
N ALA A 703 8.80 24.63 11.77
CA ALA A 703 8.46 23.95 10.52
C ALA A 703 7.71 22.64 10.79
N GLU A 704 8.12 21.84 11.77
CA GLU A 704 7.42 20.61 12.18
C GLU A 704 6.02 20.92 12.73
N THR A 705 5.91 21.94 13.56
CA THR A 705 4.63 22.39 14.11
C THR A 705 3.70 22.88 13.00
N ALA A 706 4.21 23.70 12.09
CA ALA A 706 3.46 24.17 10.92
C ALA A 706 3.01 23.01 10.05
N ALA A 707 3.87 22.02 9.80
CA ALA A 707 3.54 20.83 9.02
C ALA A 707 2.35 20.05 9.60
N SER A 708 2.33 19.87 10.92
CA SER A 708 1.26 19.16 11.63
C SER A 708 -0.03 19.99 11.68
N VAL A 709 0.07 21.28 11.95
CA VAL A 709 -1.07 22.20 11.97
C VAL A 709 -1.70 22.33 10.59
N LEU A 710 -0.91 22.47 9.53
CA LEU A 710 -1.39 22.54 8.14
C LEU A 710 -2.07 21.24 7.71
N ALA A 711 -1.54 20.08 8.12
CA ALA A 711 -2.18 18.79 7.85
C ALA A 711 -3.55 18.69 8.54
N ALA A 712 -3.64 19.13 9.80
CA ALA A 712 -4.90 19.17 10.53
C ALA A 712 -5.90 20.13 9.88
N LEU A 713 -5.48 21.36 9.61
CA LEU A 713 -6.31 22.37 8.92
C LEU A 713 -6.81 21.86 7.58
N SER A 714 -5.91 21.29 6.79
CA SER A 714 -6.24 20.73 5.50
C SER A 714 -7.38 19.70 5.61
N ASN A 715 -7.40 18.87 6.64
CA ASN A 715 -8.44 17.86 6.83
C ASN A 715 -9.73 18.44 7.45
N VAL A 716 -9.61 19.31 8.44
CA VAL A 716 -10.76 19.97 9.11
C VAL A 716 -11.55 20.85 8.12
N LEU A 717 -10.87 21.57 7.23
CA LEU A 717 -11.48 22.43 6.22
C LEU A 717 -12.24 21.69 5.10
N LEU A 718 -12.25 20.35 5.11
CA LEU A 718 -13.20 19.60 4.28
C LEU A 718 -14.66 19.84 4.74
N GLU A 719 -14.86 20.16 6.02
CA GLU A 719 -16.18 20.47 6.56
C GLU A 719 -16.57 21.93 6.28
N PRO A 720 -17.79 22.18 5.79
CA PRO A 720 -18.26 23.54 5.54
C PRO A 720 -18.26 24.44 6.78
N ALA A 721 -18.62 23.90 7.93
CA ALA A 721 -18.66 24.63 9.19
C ALA A 721 -17.28 25.19 9.61
N ALA A 722 -16.20 24.43 9.33
CA ALA A 722 -14.83 24.90 9.57
C ALA A 722 -14.46 26.10 8.70
N ARG A 723 -14.98 26.16 7.48
CA ARG A 723 -14.69 27.25 6.53
C ARG A 723 -15.43 28.55 6.86
N ALA A 724 -16.53 28.48 7.60
CA ALA A 724 -17.29 29.68 8.00
C ALA A 724 -16.41 30.66 8.79
N TRP A 725 -15.56 30.18 9.70
CA TRP A 725 -14.62 31.07 10.40
C TRP A 725 -13.57 31.65 9.44
N VAL A 726 -13.10 30.86 8.45
CA VAL A 726 -12.14 31.32 7.44
C VAL A 726 -12.71 32.48 6.62
N CYS A 727 -14.01 32.46 6.25
CA CYS A 727 -14.66 33.53 5.50
C CYS A 727 -14.59 34.86 6.26
N GLY A 728 -14.86 34.87 7.57
CA GLY A 728 -14.78 36.04 8.41
C GLY A 728 -13.37 36.62 8.62
N HIS A 729 -12.33 35.84 8.33
CA HIS A 729 -10.93 36.17 8.60
C HIS A 729 -10.03 35.96 7.36
N ALA A 730 -10.60 36.03 6.16
CA ALA A 730 -9.98 35.64 4.91
C ALA A 730 -8.60 36.29 4.65
N ALA A 731 -8.47 37.58 4.87
CA ALA A 731 -7.21 38.33 4.66
C ALA A 731 -6.08 37.77 5.54
N ARG A 732 -6.33 37.58 6.84
CA ARG A 732 -5.33 37.06 7.80
C ARG A 732 -4.96 35.58 7.51
N VAL A 733 -5.94 34.80 7.08
CA VAL A 733 -5.73 33.40 6.69
C VAL A 733 -4.84 33.30 5.45
N VAL A 734 -5.14 34.12 4.44
CA VAL A 734 -4.37 34.20 3.19
C VAL A 734 -2.94 34.62 3.48
N GLU A 735 -2.73 35.68 4.25
CA GLU A 735 -1.39 36.17 4.62
C GLU A 735 -0.55 35.09 5.29
N LYS A 736 -1.08 34.41 6.30
CA LYS A 736 -0.39 33.32 6.98
C LYS A 736 -0.06 32.13 6.05
N LEU A 737 -0.99 31.71 5.22
CA LEU A 737 -0.76 30.58 4.30
C LEU A 737 0.25 30.91 3.21
N LEU A 738 0.20 32.15 2.68
CA LEU A 738 1.17 32.61 1.68
C LEU A 738 2.59 32.71 2.26
N SER A 739 2.76 33.11 3.54
CA SER A 739 4.07 33.16 4.17
C SER A 739 4.76 31.78 4.18
N TRP A 740 4.00 30.72 4.37
CA TRP A 740 4.50 29.33 4.32
C TRP A 740 4.75 28.82 2.90
N LEU A 741 3.92 29.20 1.93
CA LEU A 741 4.15 28.87 0.51
C LEU A 741 5.42 29.49 -0.04
N LEU A 742 5.65 30.77 0.24
CA LEU A 742 6.77 31.53 -0.35
C LEU A 742 8.13 31.14 0.23
N VAL A 743 8.17 30.80 1.52
CA VAL A 743 9.43 30.46 2.22
C VAL A 743 9.86 29.03 1.92
N THR A 744 8.91 28.12 1.69
CA THR A 744 9.18 26.68 1.48
C THR A 744 9.22 26.28 0.01
N SER A 745 9.09 27.24 -0.91
CA SER A 745 9.20 26.96 -2.36
C SER A 745 10.56 26.40 -2.72
N PRO A 746 10.65 25.29 -3.46
CA PRO A 746 11.93 24.71 -3.88
C PRO A 746 12.68 25.69 -4.80
N ARG A 747 13.92 25.98 -4.47
CA ARG A 747 14.83 26.78 -5.33
C ARG A 747 15.58 25.83 -6.26
N VAL A 748 15.63 26.14 -7.54
CA VAL A 748 16.21 25.30 -8.61
C VAL A 748 17.73 25.07 -8.46
N GLU A 749 18.43 25.84 -7.61
CA GLU A 749 19.89 25.89 -7.57
C GLU A 749 20.55 24.98 -6.52
N ASP A 750 19.77 24.22 -5.75
CA ASP A 750 20.27 23.48 -4.60
C ASP A 750 19.92 21.99 -4.64
N ASP A 751 20.85 21.16 -5.09
CA ASP A 751 20.76 19.69 -5.20
C ASP A 751 21.02 18.90 -3.89
N SER A 752 21.08 19.55 -2.73
CA SER A 752 21.37 18.83 -1.47
C SER A 752 20.16 18.05 -0.94
N ALA A 753 20.39 16.80 -0.56
CA ALA A 753 19.39 15.83 -0.03
C ALA A 753 18.68 16.28 1.26
N GLU A 754 19.06 17.39 1.86
CA GLU A 754 18.51 17.93 3.12
C GLU A 754 17.17 18.66 2.96
N LYS A 755 16.58 18.74 1.75
CA LYS A 755 15.42 19.62 1.45
C LYS A 755 14.07 18.94 1.30
N THR A 756 13.95 17.66 1.60
CA THR A 756 12.69 16.90 1.51
C THR A 756 11.57 17.50 2.37
N ASP A 757 11.90 18.16 3.47
CA ASP A 757 10.91 18.62 4.46
C ASP A 757 10.25 19.94 4.09
N GLY A 758 10.96 20.83 3.47
CA GLY A 758 10.39 22.08 2.94
C GLY A 758 9.28 21.81 1.90
N ALA A 759 9.49 20.84 1.02
CA ALA A 759 8.50 20.44 0.02
C ALA A 759 7.22 19.84 0.66
N ALA A 760 7.36 19.08 1.74
CA ALA A 760 6.22 18.52 2.46
C ALA A 760 5.37 19.60 3.15
N VAL A 761 6.00 20.60 3.76
CA VAL A 761 5.29 21.75 4.37
C VAL A 761 4.59 22.56 3.28
N ALA A 762 5.27 22.85 2.17
CA ALA A 762 4.67 23.56 1.02
C ALA A 762 3.46 22.81 0.46
N ALA A 763 3.54 21.49 0.33
CA ALA A 763 2.42 20.66 -0.11
C ALA A 763 1.20 20.79 0.80
N ARG A 764 1.41 20.79 2.12
CA ARG A 764 0.34 20.94 3.11
C ARG A 764 -0.24 22.35 3.11
N ALA A 765 0.59 23.37 2.98
CA ALA A 765 0.16 24.77 2.86
C ALA A 765 -0.67 24.98 1.58
N ALA A 766 -0.21 24.45 0.44
CA ALA A 766 -0.93 24.50 -0.83
C ALA A 766 -2.27 23.75 -0.77
N ALA A 767 -2.29 22.57 -0.17
CA ALA A 767 -3.51 21.80 0.05
C ALA A 767 -4.50 22.57 0.95
N THR A 768 -4.03 23.18 2.03
CA THR A 768 -4.84 23.99 2.94
C THR A 768 -5.42 25.20 2.20
N LEU A 769 -4.58 25.94 1.48
CA LEU A 769 -5.00 27.10 0.69
C LEU A 769 -6.03 26.71 -0.37
N SER A 770 -5.84 25.59 -1.06
CA SER A 770 -6.79 25.11 -2.08
C SER A 770 -8.19 24.80 -1.51
N ARG A 771 -8.27 24.42 -0.24
CA ARG A 771 -9.54 24.19 0.44
C ARG A 771 -10.18 25.48 0.93
N CYS A 772 -9.37 26.43 1.41
CA CYS A 772 -9.84 27.77 1.73
C CYS A 772 -10.32 28.52 0.48
N ALA A 773 -9.65 28.36 -0.65
CA ALA A 773 -10.00 28.98 -1.92
C ALA A 773 -11.31 28.46 -2.56
N ARG A 774 -12.05 27.58 -1.90
CA ARG A 774 -13.44 27.25 -2.23
C ARG A 774 -14.42 28.35 -1.82
N GLU A 775 -14.02 29.20 -0.90
CA GLU A 775 -14.84 30.30 -0.38
C GLU A 775 -14.53 31.60 -1.12
N LYS A 776 -15.58 32.30 -1.56
CA LYS A 776 -15.47 33.55 -2.36
C LYS A 776 -14.68 34.65 -1.65
N GLU A 777 -14.84 34.76 -0.35
CA GLU A 777 -14.14 35.72 0.50
C GLU A 777 -12.63 35.51 0.48
N VAL A 778 -12.19 34.27 0.47
CA VAL A 778 -10.76 33.89 0.40
C VAL A 778 -10.20 34.20 -0.99
N VAL A 779 -10.96 33.89 -2.05
CA VAL A 779 -10.57 34.24 -3.42
C VAL A 779 -10.46 35.75 -3.58
N ARG A 780 -11.41 36.53 -3.03
CA ARG A 780 -11.37 37.98 -3.02
C ARG A 780 -10.14 38.50 -2.26
N ALA A 781 -9.84 37.92 -1.08
CA ALA A 781 -8.65 38.29 -0.31
C ALA A 781 -7.34 37.94 -1.06
N LEU A 782 -7.28 36.82 -1.79
CA LEU A 782 -6.14 36.47 -2.64
C LEU A 782 -5.92 37.48 -3.79
N ARG A 783 -6.99 38.07 -4.33
CA ARG A 783 -6.91 39.10 -5.39
C ARG A 783 -6.52 40.45 -4.85
N SER A 784 -7.07 40.85 -3.68
CA SER A 784 -6.89 42.18 -3.10
C SER A 784 -5.63 42.35 -2.26
N ALA A 785 -4.86 41.26 -1.99
CA ALA A 785 -3.66 41.31 -1.17
C ALA A 785 -2.58 42.21 -1.83
N ARG A 786 -2.44 43.44 -1.35
CA ARG A 786 -1.42 44.40 -1.81
C ARG A 786 -0.02 43.97 -1.31
N GLY A 787 0.99 44.12 -2.14
CA GLY A 787 2.40 43.95 -1.80
C GLY A 787 3.04 42.71 -2.41
N ALA A 788 2.71 41.49 -2.02
CA ALA A 788 3.22 40.24 -2.67
C ALA A 788 2.20 39.65 -3.64
N GLY A 789 1.07 40.34 -3.90
CA GLY A 789 0.00 39.92 -4.79
C GLY A 789 -0.43 38.50 -4.56
N GLY A 790 -1.44 38.26 -3.72
CA GLY A 790 -1.76 36.86 -3.29
C GLY A 790 -1.93 35.87 -4.44
N ALA A 791 -2.71 36.24 -5.48
CA ALA A 791 -2.86 35.42 -6.69
C ALA A 791 -1.55 35.24 -7.45
N PHE A 792 -0.75 36.30 -7.57
CA PHE A 792 0.57 36.25 -8.19
C PHE A 792 1.57 35.39 -7.39
N ALA A 793 1.52 35.44 -6.06
CA ALA A 793 2.33 34.57 -5.19
C ALA A 793 2.01 33.09 -5.39
N VAL A 794 0.72 32.74 -5.49
CA VAL A 794 0.29 31.37 -5.82
C VAL A 794 0.76 30.97 -7.23
N ALA A 795 0.64 31.86 -8.21
CA ALA A 795 1.10 31.60 -9.56
C ALA A 795 2.61 31.36 -9.61
N ARG A 796 3.43 32.18 -8.94
CA ARG A 796 4.87 31.99 -8.82
C ARG A 796 5.21 30.67 -8.14
N PHE A 797 4.53 30.31 -7.07
CA PHE A 797 4.69 29.04 -6.38
C PHE A 797 4.41 27.87 -7.34
N VAL A 798 3.30 27.90 -8.08
CA VAL A 798 2.95 26.87 -9.08
C VAL A 798 4.02 26.78 -10.14
N ALA A 799 4.51 27.90 -10.66
CA ALA A 799 5.54 27.92 -11.67
C ALA A 799 6.88 27.33 -11.21
N GLN A 800 7.30 27.64 -9.99
CA GLN A 800 8.54 27.11 -9.40
C GLN A 800 8.39 25.60 -9.12
N THR A 801 7.28 25.19 -8.50
CA THR A 801 7.01 23.80 -8.17
C THR A 801 6.84 22.94 -9.42
N ALA A 802 6.19 23.46 -10.48
CA ALA A 802 6.06 22.75 -11.76
C ALA A 802 7.42 22.53 -12.42
N ARG A 803 8.26 23.56 -12.52
CA ARG A 803 9.61 23.41 -13.07
C ARG A 803 10.42 22.37 -12.31
N HIS A 804 10.39 22.43 -10.99
CA HIS A 804 11.09 21.48 -10.13
C HIS A 804 10.54 20.06 -10.29
N THR A 805 9.22 19.84 -10.23
CA THR A 805 8.59 18.52 -10.38
C THR A 805 8.86 17.92 -11.76
N LEU A 806 8.78 18.72 -12.83
CA LEU A 806 8.97 18.25 -14.18
C LEU A 806 10.44 17.92 -14.51
N SER A 807 11.40 18.56 -13.85
CA SER A 807 12.84 18.27 -14.00
C SER A 807 13.27 17.01 -13.23
N MET A 808 12.56 16.62 -12.18
CA MET A 808 12.89 15.44 -11.37
C MET A 808 12.53 14.11 -12.05
N GLU A 809 13.26 13.06 -11.69
CA GLU A 809 12.84 11.69 -11.96
C GLU A 809 11.75 11.25 -10.98
N ALA A 810 10.84 10.40 -11.42
CA ALA A 810 9.75 9.88 -10.57
C ALA A 810 10.26 9.04 -9.37
N SER A 811 11.46 8.48 -9.48
CA SER A 811 12.15 7.74 -8.42
C SER A 811 12.75 8.63 -7.32
N HIS A 812 12.82 9.94 -7.53
CA HIS A 812 13.42 10.87 -6.56
C HIS A 812 12.60 10.95 -5.28
N PRO A 813 13.19 10.87 -4.07
CA PRO A 813 12.48 10.86 -2.78
C PRO A 813 11.54 12.06 -2.58
N SER A 814 11.89 13.24 -3.08
CA SER A 814 11.09 14.46 -2.97
C SER A 814 10.01 14.60 -4.04
N PHE A 815 9.94 13.70 -5.03
CA PHE A 815 9.01 13.81 -6.15
C PHE A 815 7.55 13.82 -5.67
N ALA A 816 7.18 12.89 -4.80
CA ALA A 816 5.82 12.76 -4.29
C ALA A 816 5.36 14.03 -3.53
N ALA A 817 6.23 14.61 -2.71
CA ALA A 817 5.94 15.85 -1.98
C ALA A 817 5.80 17.03 -2.92
N SER A 818 6.70 17.17 -3.89
CA SER A 818 6.66 18.24 -4.90
C SER A 818 5.42 18.12 -5.80
N ALA A 819 5.07 16.91 -6.24
CA ALA A 819 3.85 16.63 -7.02
C ALA A 819 2.58 16.96 -6.23
N SER A 820 2.54 16.66 -4.92
CA SER A 820 1.43 17.02 -4.03
C SER A 820 1.32 18.53 -3.82
N ALA A 821 2.45 19.24 -3.71
CA ALA A 821 2.50 20.69 -3.62
C ALA A 821 1.95 21.33 -4.91
N LEU A 822 2.33 20.78 -6.06
CA LEU A 822 1.85 21.22 -7.36
C LEU A 822 0.34 21.00 -7.51
N ASP A 823 -0.19 19.85 -7.07
CA ASP A 823 -1.64 19.59 -7.10
C ASP A 823 -2.43 20.58 -6.25
N GLY A 824 -1.99 20.86 -5.03
CA GLY A 824 -2.61 21.87 -4.16
C GLY A 824 -2.54 23.27 -4.75
N GLY A 825 -1.38 23.66 -5.28
CA GLY A 825 -1.14 24.96 -5.89
C GLY A 825 -1.98 25.19 -7.16
N THR A 826 -2.00 24.23 -8.08
CA THR A 826 -2.79 24.30 -9.32
C THR A 826 -4.29 24.34 -9.02
N ARG A 827 -4.76 23.62 -8.01
CA ARG A 827 -6.16 23.66 -7.56
C ARG A 827 -6.54 25.03 -6.97
N ALA A 828 -5.69 25.60 -6.13
CA ALA A 828 -5.90 26.95 -5.59
C ALA A 828 -5.93 28.00 -6.71
N LEU A 829 -4.99 27.88 -7.67
CA LEU A 829 -4.91 28.79 -8.81
C LEU A 829 -6.13 28.67 -9.73
N ALA A 830 -6.62 27.46 -9.99
CA ALA A 830 -7.85 27.22 -10.75
C ALA A 830 -9.07 27.87 -10.05
N SER A 831 -9.16 27.78 -8.72
CA SER A 831 -10.23 28.47 -7.96
C SER A 831 -10.13 29.98 -8.10
N VAL A 832 -8.93 30.56 -8.07
CA VAL A 832 -8.73 32.02 -8.28
C VAL A 832 -9.11 32.43 -9.70
N ALA A 833 -8.83 31.62 -10.70
CA ALA A 833 -9.17 31.88 -12.09
C ALA A 833 -10.68 31.75 -12.37
N SER A 834 -11.38 30.81 -11.72
CA SER A 834 -12.81 30.52 -11.99
C SER A 834 -13.77 31.59 -11.47
N PHE A 835 -13.39 32.37 -10.47
CA PHE A 835 -14.21 33.46 -9.92
C PHE A 835 -14.02 34.78 -10.65
N ALA A 836 -13.61 34.76 -11.90
CA ALA A 836 -13.53 35.96 -12.74
C ALA A 836 -14.90 36.68 -12.94
N ASP A 837 -16.01 35.95 -12.80
CA ASP A 837 -17.38 36.45 -13.04
C ASP A 837 -18.02 37.13 -11.80
N VAL A 838 -17.27 37.48 -10.75
CA VAL A 838 -17.84 38.17 -9.58
C VAL A 838 -18.02 39.64 -9.87
N GLU A 839 -19.27 40.06 -10.02
CA GLU A 839 -19.73 41.37 -10.49
C GLU A 839 -19.32 42.58 -9.64
N ASP A 840 -18.58 42.44 -8.56
CA ASP A 840 -18.34 43.47 -7.53
C ASP A 840 -16.95 44.13 -7.58
N SER A 841 -16.11 43.93 -8.59
CA SER A 841 -14.79 44.56 -8.66
C SER A 841 -14.59 45.35 -9.89
N GLU A 842 -13.98 46.56 -9.78
CA GLU A 842 -13.51 47.35 -10.89
C GLU A 842 -12.75 46.47 -11.87
N THR A 843 -13.20 46.43 -13.11
CA THR A 843 -12.74 45.48 -14.17
C THR A 843 -11.24 45.55 -14.42
N ASP A 844 -10.60 46.66 -14.23
CA ASP A 844 -9.16 46.88 -14.47
C ASP A 844 -8.25 46.12 -13.51
N ASP A 845 -8.66 45.92 -12.27
CA ASP A 845 -7.86 45.16 -11.26
C ASP A 845 -7.90 43.63 -11.50
N VAL A 846 -8.98 43.14 -12.09
CA VAL A 846 -9.15 41.73 -12.40
C VAL A 846 -8.27 41.30 -13.58
N GLU A 847 -8.26 42.10 -14.63
CA GLU A 847 -7.44 41.84 -15.83
C GLU A 847 -5.95 41.97 -15.52
N ALA A 848 -5.54 42.98 -14.74
CA ALA A 848 -4.14 43.11 -14.30
C ALA A 848 -3.68 41.91 -13.46
N THR A 849 -4.53 41.42 -12.55
CA THR A 849 -4.23 40.21 -11.75
C THR A 849 -4.15 38.98 -12.63
N ALA A 850 -5.06 38.79 -13.56
CA ALA A 850 -5.10 37.66 -14.46
C ALA A 850 -3.90 37.66 -15.42
N LEU A 851 -3.49 38.84 -15.94
CA LEU A 851 -2.27 39.00 -16.74
C LEU A 851 -1.02 38.64 -15.94
N GLY A 852 -0.94 39.07 -14.67
CA GLY A 852 0.13 38.66 -13.74
C GLY A 852 0.22 37.16 -13.56
N VAL A 853 -0.92 36.48 -13.46
CA VAL A 853 -0.98 34.99 -13.33
C VAL A 853 -0.50 34.33 -14.61
N VAL A 854 -0.92 34.77 -15.79
CA VAL A 854 -0.49 34.19 -17.08
C VAL A 854 1.03 34.36 -17.25
N ASN A 855 1.54 35.55 -17.01
CA ASN A 855 2.97 35.86 -17.12
C ASN A 855 3.82 35.02 -16.13
N ALA A 856 3.31 34.79 -14.92
CA ALA A 856 4.04 34.04 -13.89
C ALA A 856 3.98 32.53 -14.09
N ALA A 857 2.82 31.96 -14.46
CA ALA A 857 2.56 30.53 -14.43
C ALA A 857 2.06 29.94 -15.76
N GLY A 858 1.70 30.72 -16.75
CA GLY A 858 1.07 30.27 -17.98
C GLY A 858 1.83 29.13 -18.68
N SER A 859 3.11 29.31 -18.99
CA SER A 859 3.95 28.27 -19.62
C SER A 859 4.14 27.05 -18.72
N SER A 860 4.24 27.22 -17.41
CA SER A 860 4.34 26.09 -16.48
C SER A 860 3.03 25.30 -16.40
N LEU A 861 1.87 25.95 -16.47
CA LEU A 861 0.58 25.29 -16.56
C LEU A 861 0.43 24.52 -17.88
N ALA A 862 0.83 25.11 -19.02
CA ALA A 862 0.85 24.43 -20.31
C ALA A 862 1.78 23.20 -20.29
N ALA A 863 2.97 23.32 -19.68
CA ALA A 863 3.90 22.20 -19.50
C ALA A 863 3.31 21.09 -18.62
N CYS A 864 2.56 21.43 -17.57
CA CYS A 864 1.84 20.44 -16.75
C CYS A 864 0.76 19.69 -17.55
N VAL A 865 0.03 20.40 -18.44
CA VAL A 865 -1.03 19.80 -19.24
C VAL A 865 -0.50 18.71 -20.19
N CYS A 866 0.66 18.93 -20.81
CA CYS A 866 1.23 17.97 -21.76
C CYS A 866 2.12 16.89 -21.12
N SER A 867 2.53 17.07 -19.87
CA SER A 867 3.47 16.14 -19.20
C SER A 867 2.83 14.83 -18.76
N PRO A 868 3.39 13.66 -19.10
CA PRO A 868 2.94 12.36 -18.58
C PRO A 868 3.32 12.14 -17.11
N LYS A 869 4.29 12.90 -16.57
CA LYS A 869 4.85 12.72 -15.21
C LYS A 869 3.91 13.17 -14.09
N VAL A 870 2.95 14.06 -14.36
CA VAL A 870 2.07 14.62 -13.33
C VAL A 870 0.71 13.93 -13.32
N ALA A 871 0.08 13.94 -12.15
CA ALA A 871 -1.22 13.31 -11.92
C ALA A 871 -2.34 14.00 -12.73
N ASP A 872 -3.40 13.25 -13.06
CA ASP A 872 -4.57 13.76 -13.78
C ASP A 872 -5.25 14.94 -13.07
N SER A 873 -5.19 15.00 -11.73
CA SER A 873 -5.70 16.15 -10.97
C SER A 873 -4.97 17.45 -11.28
N VAL A 874 -3.64 17.41 -11.40
CA VAL A 874 -2.81 18.56 -11.78
C VAL A 874 -3.13 19.00 -13.20
N VAL A 875 -3.17 18.05 -14.15
CA VAL A 875 -3.53 18.32 -15.55
C VAL A 875 -4.91 18.96 -15.66
N GLY A 876 -5.90 18.41 -14.94
CA GLY A 876 -7.26 18.92 -14.93
C GLY A 876 -7.39 20.31 -14.33
N ASN A 877 -6.69 20.60 -13.25
CA ASN A 877 -6.69 21.92 -12.61
C ASN A 877 -5.94 22.96 -13.47
N ALA A 878 -4.82 22.58 -14.07
CA ALA A 878 -4.06 23.45 -14.98
C ALA A 878 -4.88 23.80 -16.23
N ALA A 879 -5.52 22.80 -16.85
CA ALA A 879 -6.41 23.02 -17.99
C ALA A 879 -7.61 23.92 -17.64
N LEU A 880 -8.21 23.72 -16.45
CA LEU A 880 -9.31 24.56 -15.96
C LEU A 880 -8.87 26.02 -15.78
N ALA A 881 -7.72 26.22 -15.11
CA ALA A 881 -7.18 27.57 -14.90
C ALA A 881 -6.89 28.27 -16.23
N LEU A 882 -6.24 27.60 -17.18
CA LEU A 882 -5.97 28.15 -18.50
C LEU A 882 -7.26 28.46 -19.27
N GLY A 883 -8.26 27.56 -19.18
CA GLY A 883 -9.57 27.78 -19.80
C GLY A 883 -10.37 28.92 -19.19
N ASP A 884 -10.24 29.17 -17.87
CA ASP A 884 -10.88 30.31 -17.21
C ASP A 884 -10.17 31.63 -17.54
N LEU A 885 -8.84 31.65 -17.59
CA LEU A 885 -8.05 32.79 -18.05
C LEU A 885 -8.36 33.15 -19.49
N ALA A 886 -8.68 32.19 -20.36
CA ALA A 886 -9.08 32.44 -21.76
C ALA A 886 -10.44 33.15 -21.92
N ARG A 887 -11.17 33.43 -20.84
CA ARG A 887 -12.39 34.26 -20.89
C ARG A 887 -12.11 35.75 -21.01
N HIS A 888 -10.88 36.18 -20.73
CA HIS A 888 -10.45 37.59 -20.78
C HIS A 888 -9.77 37.87 -22.11
N ASP A 889 -10.39 38.69 -22.94
CA ASP A 889 -9.87 39.02 -24.29
C ASP A 889 -8.48 39.66 -24.22
N ALA A 890 -8.19 40.44 -23.19
CA ALA A 890 -6.88 41.06 -22.97
C ALA A 890 -5.72 40.05 -22.79
N LEU A 891 -6.03 38.79 -22.41
CA LEU A 891 -5.01 37.78 -22.16
C LEU A 891 -4.71 36.90 -23.39
N LEU A 892 -5.49 36.97 -24.44
CA LEU A 892 -5.41 36.07 -25.60
C LEU A 892 -4.04 36.09 -26.27
N ALA A 893 -3.48 37.31 -26.48
CA ALA A 893 -2.15 37.47 -27.03
C ALA A 893 -1.07 36.79 -26.17
N SER A 894 -1.17 36.92 -24.85
CA SER A 894 -0.24 36.27 -23.92
C SER A 894 -0.43 34.73 -23.87
N LEU A 895 -1.66 34.25 -24.03
CA LEU A 895 -1.94 32.82 -24.08
C LEU A 895 -1.49 32.15 -25.40
N GLU A 896 -1.49 32.92 -26.49
CA GLU A 896 -1.03 32.45 -27.80
C GLU A 896 0.50 32.22 -27.83
N THR A 897 1.25 32.99 -27.05
CA THR A 897 2.71 32.92 -26.97
C THR A 897 3.23 31.92 -25.96
N LEU A 898 2.37 31.11 -25.30
CA LEU A 898 2.81 30.14 -24.30
C LEU A 898 3.61 28.99 -24.91
N GLU A 899 4.67 28.59 -24.23
CA GLU A 899 5.47 27.41 -24.52
C GLU A 899 5.34 26.38 -23.38
N PRO A 900 4.97 25.12 -23.66
CA PRO A 900 4.59 24.57 -24.96
C PRO A 900 3.24 25.11 -25.46
N ALA A 901 3.02 25.07 -26.80
CA ALA A 901 1.82 25.58 -27.44
C ALA A 901 0.53 25.05 -26.80
N LEU A 902 -0.39 25.94 -26.45
CA LEU A 902 -1.53 25.64 -25.59
C LEU A 902 -2.53 24.65 -26.20
N VAL A 903 -2.90 24.83 -27.47
CA VAL A 903 -3.90 23.99 -28.16
C VAL A 903 -3.41 22.54 -28.32
N PRO A 904 -2.21 22.28 -28.86
CA PRO A 904 -1.67 20.91 -28.92
C PRO A 904 -1.59 20.25 -27.56
N SER A 905 -1.18 20.99 -26.51
CA SER A 905 -1.07 20.47 -25.14
C SER A 905 -2.43 20.05 -24.57
N LEU A 906 -3.46 20.87 -24.74
CA LEU A 906 -4.83 20.56 -24.31
C LEU A 906 -5.42 19.38 -25.10
N LEU A 907 -5.18 19.31 -26.41
CA LEU A 907 -5.64 18.18 -27.24
C LEU A 907 -4.94 16.88 -26.87
N ALA A 908 -3.66 16.92 -26.51
CA ALA A 908 -2.94 15.77 -25.98
C ALA A 908 -3.58 15.28 -24.65
N ALA A 909 -3.94 16.19 -23.75
CA ALA A 909 -4.67 15.85 -22.55
C ALA A 909 -6.05 15.24 -22.83
N CYS A 910 -6.80 15.77 -23.81
CA CYS A 910 -8.07 15.18 -24.25
C CYS A 910 -7.91 13.73 -24.77
N ARG A 911 -6.81 13.42 -25.46
CA ARG A 911 -6.55 12.10 -26.06
C ARG A 911 -6.04 11.07 -25.04
N HIS A 912 -5.15 11.50 -24.14
CA HIS A 912 -4.35 10.59 -23.32
C HIS A 912 -4.76 10.54 -21.84
N ARG A 913 -5.59 11.50 -21.37
CA ARG A 913 -6.07 11.55 -19.98
C ARG A 913 -7.51 11.04 -19.87
N LYS A 914 -7.96 10.76 -18.65
CA LYS A 914 -9.31 10.24 -18.34
C LYS A 914 -10.03 11.11 -17.31
N GLY A 915 -11.35 10.97 -17.23
CA GLY A 915 -12.15 11.58 -16.18
C GLY A 915 -12.17 13.11 -16.20
N ALA A 916 -11.94 13.74 -15.04
CA ALA A 916 -12.01 15.21 -14.89
C ALA A 916 -10.93 15.95 -15.69
N ALA A 917 -9.72 15.39 -15.80
CA ALA A 917 -8.64 15.99 -16.57
C ALA A 917 -9.01 16.15 -18.04
N GLN A 918 -9.55 15.09 -18.64
CA GLN A 918 -10.02 15.08 -20.02
C GLN A 918 -11.16 16.08 -20.24
N LYS A 919 -12.15 16.11 -19.34
CA LYS A 919 -13.28 17.03 -19.40
C LYS A 919 -12.82 18.49 -19.29
N ASN A 920 -11.94 18.80 -18.36
CA ASN A 920 -11.45 20.16 -18.14
C ASN A 920 -10.62 20.64 -19.35
N ALA A 921 -9.79 19.76 -19.93
CA ALA A 921 -9.07 20.08 -21.15
C ALA A 921 -10.01 20.36 -22.34
N ALA A 922 -11.07 19.57 -22.49
CA ALA A 922 -12.08 19.79 -23.54
C ALA A 922 -12.85 21.11 -23.31
N ILE A 923 -13.19 21.44 -22.07
CA ILE A 923 -13.81 22.73 -21.71
C ILE A 923 -12.87 23.89 -22.03
N ALA A 924 -11.58 23.78 -21.71
CA ALA A 924 -10.59 24.81 -22.03
C ALA A 924 -10.47 25.01 -23.55
N CYS A 925 -10.39 23.92 -24.33
CA CYS A 925 -10.41 24.00 -25.79
C CYS A 925 -11.69 24.66 -26.32
N ALA A 926 -12.86 24.32 -25.77
CA ALA A 926 -14.13 24.92 -26.20
C ALA A 926 -14.20 26.42 -25.90
N ARG A 927 -13.59 26.90 -24.80
CA ARG A 927 -13.50 28.33 -24.47
C ARG A 927 -12.54 29.06 -25.40
N LEU A 928 -11.38 28.50 -25.68
CA LEU A 928 -10.40 29.03 -26.62
C LEU A 928 -10.96 29.08 -28.07
N ALA A 929 -11.82 28.15 -28.44
CA ALA A 929 -12.44 28.09 -29.76
C ALA A 929 -13.29 29.35 -30.13
N ARG A 930 -13.61 30.21 -29.18
CA ARG A 930 -14.29 31.49 -29.40
C ARG A 930 -13.41 32.52 -30.11
N HIS A 931 -12.10 32.31 -30.10
CA HIS A 931 -11.09 33.22 -30.63
C HIS A 931 -10.44 32.68 -31.89
N ALA A 932 -10.34 33.52 -32.92
CA ALA A 932 -9.94 33.09 -34.27
C ALA A 932 -8.58 32.37 -34.33
N PRO A 933 -7.48 32.80 -33.67
CA PRO A 933 -6.20 32.09 -33.71
C PRO A 933 -6.28 30.68 -33.13
N PHE A 934 -6.92 30.53 -31.98
CA PHE A 934 -7.06 29.23 -31.33
C PHE A 934 -8.03 28.31 -32.09
N MET A 935 -9.08 28.88 -32.72
CA MET A 935 -9.96 28.13 -33.60
C MET A 935 -9.21 27.59 -34.83
N ALA A 936 -8.29 28.38 -35.41
CA ALA A 936 -7.44 27.94 -36.51
C ALA A 936 -6.54 26.77 -36.07
N ALA A 937 -5.86 26.90 -34.93
CA ALA A 937 -5.03 25.84 -34.37
C ALA A 937 -5.83 24.57 -34.02
N LEU A 938 -7.06 24.70 -33.52
CA LEU A 938 -7.94 23.57 -33.25
C LEU A 938 -8.35 22.83 -34.52
N LYS A 939 -8.58 23.55 -35.62
CA LYS A 939 -8.86 22.98 -36.97
C LYS A 939 -7.63 22.25 -37.52
N GLU A 940 -6.46 22.86 -37.45
CA GLU A 940 -5.19 22.30 -37.92
C GLU A 940 -4.86 20.98 -37.23
N HIS A 941 -5.14 20.89 -35.93
CA HIS A 941 -4.86 19.69 -35.14
C HIS A 941 -6.04 18.72 -35.02
N HIS A 942 -7.09 18.83 -35.83
CA HIS A 942 -8.30 17.98 -35.79
C HIS A 942 -8.97 17.92 -34.38
N GLY A 943 -8.92 19.04 -33.68
CA GLY A 943 -9.41 19.13 -32.29
C GLY A 943 -10.93 19.27 -32.20
N ILE A 944 -11.60 19.78 -33.22
CA ILE A 944 -13.05 20.06 -33.18
C ILE A 944 -13.85 18.75 -33.05
N GLU A 945 -13.52 17.73 -33.82
CA GLU A 945 -14.17 16.42 -33.81
C GLU A 945 -13.95 15.74 -32.46
N LEU A 946 -12.74 15.87 -31.91
CA LEU A 946 -12.37 15.32 -30.61
C LEU A 946 -13.19 15.98 -29.49
N ILE A 947 -13.28 17.32 -29.48
CA ILE A 947 -14.05 18.05 -28.46
C ILE A 947 -15.54 17.70 -28.56
N TYR A 948 -16.07 17.61 -29.79
CA TYR A 948 -17.48 17.28 -30.02
C TYR A 948 -17.87 15.90 -29.45
N SER A 949 -16.94 14.93 -29.51
CA SER A 949 -17.15 13.59 -28.94
C SER A 949 -17.32 13.59 -27.40
N TYR A 950 -16.79 14.61 -26.70
CA TYR A 950 -16.87 14.71 -25.24
C TYR A 950 -17.97 15.65 -24.74
N VAL A 951 -18.49 16.54 -25.59
CA VAL A 951 -19.54 17.50 -25.24
C VAL A 951 -20.94 16.94 -25.51
N LYS A 952 -21.05 15.87 -26.34
CA LYS A 952 -22.32 15.20 -26.58
C LYS A 952 -22.71 14.40 -25.32
N PRO A 953 -23.91 14.63 -24.72
CA PRO A 953 -24.36 13.96 -23.49
C PRO A 953 -24.47 12.44 -23.64
#